data_baa6a13f2c934a04d3962315025a29a0
#
_entry.id   baa6a13f2c934a04d3962315025a29a0
#
_cell.length_a   1.000
_cell.length_b   1.000
_cell.length_c   1.000
_cell.angle_alpha   90.00
_cell.angle_beta   90.00
_cell.angle_gamma   90.00
#
_symmetry.space_group_name_H-M   'P 1'
#
loop_
_entity.id
_entity.type
_entity.pdbx_description
1 polymer ?
#
loop_
_entity_poly.entity_id
_entity_poly.type
_entity_poly.pdbx_seq_one_letter_code
_entity_poly.pdbx_strand_id
1 'polypeptide(L)'
;MNLITLENISKSYSEKTLLNNVSLGINDGDKIGIIGINGAGKSTLLKIVTGKEEFFDGSVTKGKNVRIEFLSQSQDFQDDATVLEQIFKGDSKEMKLLRDYEETLESLNSSPSNFDELNERLIKLQGEIDGLNLWELESEAKSILNKLGITKYEEKIKNLSGGQKKRVALASALITPCDLLVLDEPTNHLDSDSIEWLEEYLNSRKGALIMITHDRYFLDRVSNRIVELDGGNLYTYEGNYTAFLEKKMERIEIEEAQEEKRQSLIKKELKWVKRGAKARTTKQKARLQRFDDLVNREYVKRETDVEMSFIGTRLGKKIIEINHINKGFDNKELIHDFSYIFTKEDRIGIIGNNGAGKTTLINMLKGAIKPDSGEIEVGETVKIGCFSQDDSHMDSNLRVIDYVKEGGEYIPVADGTKITASTMCERFLFDGTMQYTKIEKLSGGERRRLHLLRVLMEAPNVLLLDEPTNDLDINTLNILEDFLDSYIGVVVVVSHDRYFLDRVCNKIFAYEGNGEIVTYNGNYSDYSIKVELKKANKETEVKKEKKENAQRVRERDSRPKFSFKEQKEYEEISSVIENLENEIANVDKLMQENSASYSKLQELMTEKEKLEEELLYKYERYEYLEDLAQRIEEYKNNNKI
;
A
#
# COMPACT_ATOMS: atom_id res chain seq x y z
N MET A 1 -10.36 -3.15 25.67
CA MET A 1 -11.70 -3.77 25.87
C MET A 1 -11.92 -4.82 24.79
N ASN A 2 -12.51 -6.00 25.10
CA ASN A 2 -12.80 -6.99 24.08
C ASN A 2 -14.07 -6.58 23.32
N LEU A 3 -13.98 -6.53 21.99
CA LEU A 3 -15.09 -6.14 21.11
C LEU A 3 -15.83 -7.36 20.56
N ILE A 4 -15.08 -8.35 20.06
CA ILE A 4 -15.64 -9.58 19.47
C ILE A 4 -14.74 -10.76 19.82
N THR A 5 -15.36 -11.89 20.13
CA THR A 5 -14.67 -13.17 20.30
C THR A 5 -15.32 -14.22 19.43
N LEU A 6 -14.53 -14.88 18.59
CA LEU A 6 -14.89 -16.07 17.85
C LEU A 6 -14.33 -17.28 18.57
N GLU A 7 -15.14 -18.31 18.77
CA GLU A 7 -14.74 -19.55 19.45
C GLU A 7 -15.10 -20.77 18.61
N ASN A 8 -14.08 -21.56 18.29
CA ASN A 8 -14.21 -22.85 17.61
C ASN A 8 -15.01 -22.78 16.29
N ILE A 9 -14.76 -21.73 15.50
CA ILE A 9 -15.48 -21.52 14.24
C ILE A 9 -15.01 -22.53 13.20
N SER A 10 -15.96 -23.27 12.62
CA SER A 10 -15.72 -24.16 11.48
C SER A 10 -16.70 -23.85 10.36
N LYS A 11 -16.19 -23.81 9.13
CA LYS A 11 -16.99 -23.53 7.93
C LYS A 11 -16.43 -24.28 6.73
N SER A 12 -17.32 -24.95 6.01
CA SER A 12 -17.01 -25.62 4.75
C SER A 12 -18.00 -25.21 3.67
N TYR A 13 -17.55 -25.10 2.43
CA TYR A 13 -18.39 -25.01 1.25
C TYR A 13 -18.17 -26.27 0.39
N SER A 14 -19.24 -27.01 0.15
CA SER A 14 -19.19 -28.31 -0.54
C SER A 14 -18.17 -29.24 0.14
N GLU A 15 -17.09 -29.60 -0.54
CA GLU A 15 -16.03 -30.50 -0.04
C GLU A 15 -14.82 -29.74 0.54
N LYS A 16 -14.74 -28.42 0.35
CA LYS A 16 -13.59 -27.61 0.80
C LYS A 16 -13.83 -27.01 2.18
N THR A 17 -13.02 -27.41 3.15
CA THR A 17 -13.01 -26.78 4.49
C THR A 17 -12.23 -25.48 4.41
N LEU A 18 -12.89 -24.34 4.74
CA LEU A 18 -12.29 -23.01 4.75
C LEU A 18 -11.78 -22.63 6.14
N LEU A 19 -12.53 -22.98 7.18
CA LEU A 19 -12.17 -22.73 8.57
C LEU A 19 -12.32 -24.02 9.36
N ASN A 20 -11.32 -24.37 10.16
CA ASN A 20 -11.28 -25.59 10.94
C ASN A 20 -11.00 -25.28 12.41
N ASN A 21 -12.07 -25.16 13.20
CA ASN A 21 -12.00 -24.94 14.64
C ASN A 21 -11.15 -23.71 15.04
N VAL A 22 -11.33 -22.59 14.31
CA VAL A 22 -10.56 -21.37 14.51
C VAL A 22 -11.14 -20.50 15.62
N SER A 23 -10.28 -19.85 16.40
CA SER A 23 -10.66 -18.91 17.45
C SER A 23 -9.88 -17.62 17.33
N LEU A 24 -10.55 -16.47 17.48
CA LEU A 24 -9.96 -15.14 17.35
C LEU A 24 -10.65 -14.16 18.30
N GLY A 25 -9.86 -13.47 19.13
CA GLY A 25 -10.33 -12.33 19.92
C GLY A 25 -9.91 -11.02 19.28
N ILE A 26 -10.81 -10.04 19.23
CA ILE A 26 -10.61 -8.70 18.70
C ILE A 26 -10.81 -7.72 19.84
N ASN A 27 -9.80 -6.95 20.15
CA ASN A 27 -9.81 -5.95 21.21
C ASN A 27 -9.83 -4.54 20.63
N ASP A 28 -10.24 -3.59 21.45
CA ASP A 28 -10.12 -2.17 21.12
C ASP A 28 -8.65 -1.79 20.91
N GLY A 29 -8.40 -1.04 19.83
CA GLY A 29 -7.03 -0.67 19.41
C GLY A 29 -6.29 -1.74 18.60
N ASP A 30 -6.83 -2.95 18.42
CA ASP A 30 -6.25 -3.94 17.51
C ASP A 30 -6.34 -3.44 16.07
N LYS A 31 -5.21 -3.51 15.34
CA LYS A 31 -5.14 -3.28 13.89
C LYS A 31 -4.68 -4.57 13.22
N ILE A 32 -5.64 -5.38 12.83
CA ILE A 32 -5.42 -6.77 12.38
C ILE A 32 -5.35 -6.81 10.85
N GLY A 33 -4.21 -7.26 10.32
CA GLY A 33 -4.08 -7.64 8.91
C GLY A 33 -4.36 -9.14 8.74
N ILE A 34 -5.32 -9.51 7.87
CA ILE A 34 -5.61 -10.92 7.54
C ILE A 34 -4.94 -11.27 6.22
N ILE A 35 -4.12 -12.31 6.24
CA ILE A 35 -3.39 -12.81 5.07
C ILE A 35 -3.68 -14.30 4.83
N GLY A 36 -3.45 -14.76 3.61
CA GLY A 36 -3.66 -16.14 3.17
C GLY A 36 -3.88 -16.22 1.67
N ILE A 37 -3.80 -17.41 1.10
CA ILE A 37 -4.02 -17.64 -0.33
C ILE A 37 -5.46 -17.26 -0.75
N ASN A 38 -5.64 -16.97 -2.04
CA ASN A 38 -6.97 -16.73 -2.58
C ASN A 38 -7.84 -17.99 -2.45
N GLY A 39 -9.09 -17.80 -2.02
CA GLY A 39 -9.99 -18.92 -1.72
C GLY A 39 -9.71 -19.67 -0.40
N ALA A 40 -8.84 -19.15 0.48
CA ALA A 40 -8.59 -19.72 1.83
C ALA A 40 -9.73 -19.47 2.83
N GLY A 41 -10.65 -18.53 2.53
CA GLY A 41 -11.76 -18.21 3.44
C GLY A 41 -11.63 -16.86 4.15
N LYS A 42 -10.69 -15.99 3.75
CA LYS A 42 -10.48 -14.66 4.35
C LYS A 42 -11.76 -13.82 4.41
N SER A 43 -12.41 -13.58 3.26
CA SER A 43 -13.66 -12.80 3.19
C SER A 43 -14.83 -13.52 3.90
N THR A 44 -14.82 -14.86 3.99
CA THR A 44 -15.79 -15.62 4.78
C THR A 44 -15.61 -15.34 6.28
N LEU A 45 -14.37 -15.30 6.76
CA LEU A 45 -14.04 -14.92 8.13
C LEU A 45 -14.55 -13.51 8.45
N LEU A 46 -14.33 -12.53 7.54
CA LEU A 46 -14.88 -11.17 7.72
C LEU A 46 -16.40 -11.15 7.77
N LYS A 47 -17.08 -11.93 6.93
CA LYS A 47 -18.55 -12.05 6.95
C LYS A 47 -19.06 -12.63 8.26
N ILE A 48 -18.35 -13.60 8.85
CA ILE A 48 -18.68 -14.16 10.18
C ILE A 48 -18.49 -13.12 11.27
N VAL A 49 -17.34 -12.40 11.27
CA VAL A 49 -17.05 -11.32 12.23
C VAL A 49 -18.12 -10.23 12.18
N THR A 50 -18.60 -9.88 10.99
CA THR A 50 -19.62 -8.82 10.78
C THR A 50 -21.06 -9.31 10.94
N GLY A 51 -21.28 -10.62 11.14
CA GLY A 51 -22.61 -11.23 11.26
C GLY A 51 -23.39 -11.32 9.94
N LYS A 52 -22.70 -11.21 8.78
CA LYS A 52 -23.30 -11.38 7.45
C LYS A 52 -23.30 -12.84 6.96
N GLU A 53 -22.63 -13.74 7.66
CA GLU A 53 -22.65 -15.18 7.43
C GLU A 53 -23.24 -15.87 8.66
N GLU A 54 -24.33 -16.63 8.47
CA GLU A 54 -25.09 -17.24 9.57
C GLU A 54 -24.82 -18.74 9.72
N PHE A 55 -24.37 -19.41 8.65
CA PHE A 55 -24.22 -20.87 8.64
C PHE A 55 -22.76 -21.28 8.89
N PHE A 56 -22.41 -21.46 10.17
CA PHE A 56 -21.10 -21.97 10.63
C PHE A 56 -21.25 -22.70 11.97
N ASP A 57 -20.29 -23.56 12.30
CA ASP A 57 -20.18 -24.18 13.61
C ASP A 57 -19.34 -23.29 14.55
N GLY A 58 -19.63 -23.30 15.84
CA GLY A 58 -18.97 -22.48 16.85
C GLY A 58 -19.82 -21.32 17.35
N SER A 59 -19.19 -20.34 18.00
CA SER A 59 -19.91 -19.20 18.57
C SER A 59 -19.19 -17.88 18.30
N VAL A 60 -19.97 -16.81 18.10
CA VAL A 60 -19.49 -15.43 17.99
C VAL A 60 -20.12 -14.61 19.10
N THR A 61 -19.29 -14.09 19.99
CA THR A 61 -19.73 -13.22 21.08
C THR A 61 -19.34 -11.79 20.77
N LYS A 62 -20.36 -10.91 20.64
CA LYS A 62 -20.19 -9.48 20.40
C LYS A 62 -20.39 -8.69 21.68
N GLY A 63 -19.52 -7.72 21.96
CA GLY A 63 -19.67 -6.79 23.08
C GLY A 63 -20.97 -5.98 22.98
N LYS A 64 -21.48 -5.51 24.13
CA LYS A 64 -22.70 -4.67 24.16
C LYS A 64 -22.44 -3.35 23.44
N ASN A 65 -23.33 -2.98 22.54
CA ASN A 65 -23.32 -1.72 21.77
C ASN A 65 -22.11 -1.53 20.83
N VAL A 66 -21.38 -2.57 20.47
CA VAL A 66 -20.28 -2.47 19.50
C VAL A 66 -20.86 -2.20 18.10
N ARG A 67 -20.47 -1.08 17.50
CA ARG A 67 -20.82 -0.73 16.12
C ARG A 67 -19.74 -1.23 15.18
N ILE A 68 -20.16 -1.96 14.14
CA ILE A 68 -19.25 -2.54 13.15
C ILE A 68 -19.60 -1.94 11.79
N GLU A 69 -18.59 -1.38 11.11
CA GLU A 69 -18.73 -0.96 9.73
C GLU A 69 -17.91 -1.88 8.82
N PHE A 70 -18.48 -2.26 7.67
CA PHE A 70 -17.87 -3.23 6.77
C PHE A 70 -17.85 -2.78 5.32
N LEU A 71 -16.66 -2.50 4.80
CA LEU A 71 -16.40 -2.34 3.38
C LEU A 71 -16.24 -3.73 2.74
N SER A 72 -17.27 -4.21 2.05
CA SER A 72 -17.23 -5.48 1.30
C SER A 72 -16.81 -5.25 -0.17
N GLN A 73 -16.32 -6.30 -0.84
CA GLN A 73 -15.98 -6.24 -2.27
C GLN A 73 -17.18 -5.92 -3.17
N SER A 74 -18.40 -6.40 -2.81
CA SER A 74 -19.65 -6.10 -3.48
C SER A 74 -20.48 -5.16 -2.61
N GLN A 75 -20.77 -3.98 -3.13
CA GLN A 75 -21.61 -3.00 -2.44
C GLN A 75 -22.88 -2.71 -3.21
N ASP A 76 -23.96 -2.46 -2.47
CA ASP A 76 -25.22 -2.02 -3.04
C ASP A 76 -25.19 -0.51 -3.26
N PHE A 77 -25.05 -0.12 -4.52
CA PHE A 77 -25.12 1.27 -4.93
C PHE A 77 -26.53 1.63 -5.39
N GLN A 78 -26.97 2.83 -5.05
CA GLN A 78 -28.15 3.43 -5.63
C GLN A 78 -27.71 4.23 -6.88
N ASP A 79 -28.03 3.73 -8.07
CA ASP A 79 -27.54 4.31 -9.32
C ASP A 79 -27.97 5.76 -9.54
N ASP A 80 -29.12 6.18 -9.03
CA ASP A 80 -29.66 7.53 -9.15
C ASP A 80 -29.23 8.49 -8.04
N ALA A 81 -28.66 7.98 -6.94
CA ALA A 81 -28.14 8.81 -5.85
C ALA A 81 -26.88 9.57 -6.27
N THR A 82 -26.67 10.72 -5.67
CA THR A 82 -25.41 11.47 -5.78
C THR A 82 -24.31 10.81 -4.95
N VAL A 83 -23.06 11.19 -5.18
CA VAL A 83 -21.91 10.72 -4.38
C VAL A 83 -22.11 11.02 -2.89
N LEU A 84 -22.58 12.23 -2.57
CA LEU A 84 -22.76 12.67 -1.19
C LEU A 84 -23.89 11.90 -0.49
N GLU A 85 -25.04 11.72 -1.16
CA GLU A 85 -26.14 10.91 -0.65
C GLU A 85 -25.74 9.46 -0.40
N GLN A 86 -24.94 8.88 -1.30
CA GLN A 86 -24.44 7.50 -1.15
C GLN A 86 -23.55 7.35 0.08
N ILE A 87 -22.76 8.36 0.42
CA ILE A 87 -21.89 8.35 1.63
C ILE A 87 -22.75 8.35 2.90
N PHE A 88 -23.81 9.14 2.94
CA PHE A 88 -24.70 9.24 4.10
C PHE A 88 -25.78 8.15 4.15
N LYS A 89 -25.66 7.10 3.32
CA LYS A 89 -26.60 5.98 3.27
C LYS A 89 -26.61 5.10 4.54
N GLY A 90 -25.65 5.27 5.44
CA GLY A 90 -25.57 4.53 6.70
C GLY A 90 -26.84 4.59 7.56
N ASP A 91 -27.07 3.54 8.39
CA ASP A 91 -28.26 3.42 9.26
C ASP A 91 -28.13 4.17 10.60
N SER A 92 -26.98 4.82 10.85
CA SER A 92 -26.80 5.60 12.07
C SER A 92 -27.76 6.80 12.11
N LYS A 93 -28.08 7.26 13.34
CA LYS A 93 -28.98 8.39 13.52
C LYS A 93 -28.40 9.66 12.88
N GLU A 94 -27.10 9.83 12.98
CA GLU A 94 -26.33 10.93 12.42
C GLU A 94 -26.43 10.97 10.89
N MET A 95 -26.25 9.81 10.24
CA MET A 95 -26.34 9.68 8.79
C MET A 95 -27.76 9.91 8.24
N LYS A 96 -28.76 9.42 8.96
CA LYS A 96 -30.19 9.67 8.60
C LYS A 96 -30.52 11.15 8.65
N LEU A 97 -30.00 11.85 9.63
CA LEU A 97 -30.28 13.27 9.85
C LEU A 97 -29.65 14.13 8.75
N LEU A 98 -28.42 13.82 8.34
CA LEU A 98 -27.74 14.50 7.23
C LEU A 98 -28.45 14.22 5.89
N ARG A 99 -28.87 13.00 5.66
CA ARG A 99 -29.63 12.63 4.46
C ARG A 99 -30.96 13.36 4.39
N ASP A 100 -31.74 13.37 5.47
CA ASP A 100 -33.02 14.07 5.54
C ASP A 100 -32.85 15.58 5.28
N TYR A 101 -31.72 16.15 5.71
CA TYR A 101 -31.35 17.54 5.44
C TYR A 101 -31.09 17.79 3.95
N GLU A 102 -30.24 16.97 3.33
CA GLU A 102 -29.88 17.09 1.90
C GLU A 102 -31.12 16.88 1.00
N GLU A 103 -31.94 15.85 1.25
CA GLU A 103 -33.20 15.60 0.52
C GLU A 103 -34.19 16.77 0.65
N THR A 104 -34.27 17.40 1.84
CA THR A 104 -35.13 18.56 2.06
C THR A 104 -34.63 19.79 1.31
N LEU A 105 -33.30 19.97 1.26
CA LEU A 105 -32.64 21.08 0.55
C LEU A 105 -32.81 20.95 -0.97
N GLU A 106 -32.66 19.75 -1.51
CA GLU A 106 -32.88 19.45 -2.93
C GLU A 106 -34.35 19.67 -3.34
N SER A 107 -35.28 19.25 -2.47
CA SER A 107 -36.71 19.45 -2.66
C SER A 107 -37.05 20.95 -2.69
N LEU A 108 -36.43 21.77 -1.86
CA LEU A 108 -36.60 23.22 -1.85
C LEU A 108 -36.08 23.88 -3.13
N ASN A 109 -34.95 23.41 -3.67
CA ASN A 109 -34.36 23.93 -4.91
C ASN A 109 -35.24 23.64 -6.16
N SER A 110 -36.11 22.63 -6.07
CA SER A 110 -37.01 22.22 -7.16
C SER A 110 -38.31 23.08 -7.28
N SER A 111 -38.41 24.23 -6.57
CA SER A 111 -39.56 25.12 -6.55
C SER A 111 -40.88 24.43 -6.17
N PRO A 112 -40.99 23.83 -5.00
CA PRO A 112 -42.14 23.03 -4.60
C PRO A 112 -43.34 23.88 -4.22
N SER A 113 -44.56 23.30 -4.37
CA SER A 113 -45.83 23.93 -3.95
C SER A 113 -46.00 24.05 -2.42
N ASN A 114 -45.17 23.35 -1.62
CA ASN A 114 -45.16 23.31 -0.15
C ASN A 114 -43.88 23.91 0.46
N PHE A 115 -43.43 25.03 -0.09
CA PHE A 115 -42.18 25.70 0.28
C PHE A 115 -42.08 26.02 1.79
N ASP A 116 -43.17 26.53 2.40
CA ASP A 116 -43.16 26.92 3.82
C ASP A 116 -42.97 25.68 4.75
N GLU A 117 -43.60 24.56 4.44
CA GLU A 117 -43.51 23.33 5.23
C GLU A 117 -42.09 22.69 5.12
N LEU A 118 -41.51 22.71 3.93
CA LEU A 118 -40.14 22.24 3.72
C LEU A 118 -39.11 23.14 4.39
N ASN A 119 -39.34 24.46 4.42
CA ASN A 119 -38.46 25.41 5.09
C ASN A 119 -38.49 25.27 6.62
N GLU A 120 -39.69 25.03 7.22
CA GLU A 120 -39.79 24.72 8.65
C GLU A 120 -39.08 23.42 9.00
N ARG A 121 -39.21 22.36 8.14
CA ARG A 121 -38.50 21.11 8.30
C ARG A 121 -37.00 21.31 8.23
N LEU A 122 -36.50 22.11 7.28
CA LEU A 122 -35.09 22.42 7.13
C LEU A 122 -34.50 23.08 8.38
N ILE A 123 -35.19 24.12 8.93
CA ILE A 123 -34.77 24.82 10.15
C ILE A 123 -34.69 23.84 11.34
N LYS A 124 -35.66 22.93 11.45
CA LYS A 124 -35.64 21.92 12.51
C LYS A 124 -34.47 20.97 12.38
N LEU A 125 -34.21 20.47 11.16
CA LEU A 125 -33.07 19.58 10.87
C LEU A 125 -31.73 20.29 11.12
N GLN A 126 -31.61 21.59 10.74
CA GLN A 126 -30.43 22.39 11.05
C GLN A 126 -30.16 22.47 12.57
N GLY A 127 -31.20 22.72 13.37
CA GLY A 127 -31.05 22.79 14.82
C GLY A 127 -30.64 21.43 15.45
N GLU A 128 -31.10 20.31 14.87
CA GLU A 128 -30.66 18.98 15.32
C GLU A 128 -29.21 18.67 14.88
N ILE A 129 -28.80 19.07 13.68
CA ILE A 129 -27.44 18.96 13.14
C ILE A 129 -26.46 19.80 13.95
N ASP A 130 -26.83 21.05 14.27
CA ASP A 130 -26.06 21.95 15.13
C ASP A 130 -25.85 21.36 16.53
N GLY A 131 -26.93 20.81 17.10
CA GLY A 131 -26.90 20.19 18.44
C GLY A 131 -26.00 18.95 18.54
N LEU A 132 -25.77 18.28 17.42
CA LEU A 132 -24.93 17.08 17.31
C LEU A 132 -23.55 17.36 16.65
N ASN A 133 -23.27 18.62 16.26
CA ASN A 133 -22.02 19.04 15.59
C ASN A 133 -21.74 18.30 14.27
N LEU A 134 -22.77 17.94 13.50
CA LEU A 134 -22.64 17.08 12.31
C LEU A 134 -22.10 17.80 11.06
N TRP A 135 -22.01 19.14 11.07
CA TRP A 135 -21.36 19.89 9.99
C TRP A 135 -19.88 19.54 9.81
N GLU A 136 -19.22 19.19 10.93
CA GLU A 136 -17.85 18.69 10.87
C GLU A 136 -17.77 17.37 10.07
N LEU A 137 -18.77 16.50 10.19
CA LEU A 137 -18.83 15.23 9.48
C LEU A 137 -19.00 15.41 7.97
N GLU A 138 -19.80 16.38 7.53
CA GLU A 138 -19.94 16.71 6.10
C GLU A 138 -18.63 17.26 5.52
N SER A 139 -17.99 18.15 6.26
CA SER A 139 -16.69 18.71 5.87
C SER A 139 -15.61 17.63 5.81
N GLU A 140 -15.60 16.69 6.76
CA GLU A 140 -14.72 15.53 6.79
C GLU A 140 -15.00 14.63 5.59
N ALA A 141 -16.28 14.37 5.26
CA ALA A 141 -16.69 13.58 4.11
C ALA A 141 -16.13 14.16 2.79
N LYS A 142 -16.28 15.46 2.58
CA LYS A 142 -15.75 16.15 1.40
C LYS A 142 -14.22 16.12 1.36
N SER A 143 -13.57 16.25 2.51
CA SER A 143 -12.12 16.13 2.63
C SER A 143 -11.62 14.74 2.25
N ILE A 144 -12.24 13.68 2.78
CA ILE A 144 -11.92 12.29 2.46
C ILE A 144 -12.14 11.99 0.98
N LEU A 145 -13.27 12.44 0.41
CA LEU A 145 -13.55 12.29 -1.02
C LEU A 145 -12.48 12.94 -1.89
N ASN A 146 -12.07 14.17 -1.56
CA ASN A 146 -11.00 14.87 -2.26
C ASN A 146 -9.68 14.10 -2.21
N LYS A 147 -9.32 13.57 -1.05
CA LYS A 147 -8.11 12.76 -0.87
C LYS A 147 -8.16 11.45 -1.67
N LEU A 148 -9.36 10.90 -1.86
CA LEU A 148 -9.59 9.74 -2.72
C LEU A 148 -9.80 10.11 -4.20
N GLY A 149 -9.59 11.38 -4.59
CA GLY A 149 -9.67 11.84 -5.97
C GLY A 149 -11.10 11.95 -6.51
N ILE A 150 -12.10 12.12 -5.65
CA ILE A 150 -13.50 12.36 -6.01
C ILE A 150 -13.82 13.84 -5.70
N THR A 151 -13.90 14.67 -6.72
CA THR A 151 -14.11 16.12 -6.58
C THR A 151 -15.51 16.58 -6.96
N LYS A 152 -16.29 15.72 -7.65
CA LYS A 152 -17.66 16.03 -8.07
C LYS A 152 -18.65 15.30 -7.17
N TYR A 153 -19.11 15.99 -6.12
CA TYR A 153 -19.97 15.39 -5.08
C TYR A 153 -21.42 15.18 -5.51
N GLU A 154 -21.90 16.00 -6.46
CA GLU A 154 -23.26 15.96 -7.01
C GLU A 154 -23.40 15.01 -8.21
N GLU A 155 -22.30 14.39 -8.64
CA GLU A 155 -22.35 13.43 -9.76
C GLU A 155 -23.09 12.16 -9.33
N LYS A 156 -23.96 11.64 -10.22
CA LYS A 156 -24.73 10.42 -9.94
C LYS A 156 -23.85 9.19 -10.01
N ILE A 157 -24.09 8.25 -9.10
CA ILE A 157 -23.32 7.00 -8.96
C ILE A 157 -23.27 6.20 -10.28
N LYS A 158 -24.35 6.19 -11.07
CA LYS A 158 -24.37 5.49 -12.37
C LYS A 158 -23.33 5.98 -13.37
N ASN A 159 -22.90 7.24 -13.27
CA ASN A 159 -21.94 7.84 -14.18
C ASN A 159 -20.48 7.56 -13.79
N LEU A 160 -20.27 7.02 -12.58
CA LEU A 160 -18.94 6.73 -12.04
C LEU A 160 -18.38 5.42 -12.61
N SER A 161 -17.07 5.41 -12.85
CA SER A 161 -16.34 4.17 -13.16
C SER A 161 -16.37 3.20 -11.96
N GLY A 162 -16.11 1.91 -12.21
CA GLY A 162 -16.04 0.90 -11.14
C GLY A 162 -15.02 1.25 -10.05
N GLY A 163 -13.86 1.79 -10.42
CA GLY A 163 -12.86 2.25 -9.45
C GLY A 163 -13.32 3.46 -8.64
N GLN A 164 -14.05 4.42 -9.26
CA GLN A 164 -14.63 5.55 -8.53
C GLN A 164 -15.72 5.10 -7.56
N LYS A 165 -16.60 4.18 -7.97
CA LYS A 165 -17.62 3.57 -7.08
C LYS A 165 -16.97 2.93 -5.84
N LYS A 166 -15.88 2.17 -6.01
CA LYS A 166 -15.13 1.58 -4.89
C LYS A 166 -14.55 2.63 -3.95
N ARG A 167 -14.02 3.74 -4.47
CA ARG A 167 -13.49 4.85 -3.65
C ARG A 167 -14.58 5.59 -2.88
N VAL A 168 -15.75 5.77 -3.47
CA VAL A 168 -16.93 6.32 -2.75
C VAL A 168 -17.36 5.38 -1.63
N ALA A 169 -17.34 4.09 -1.87
CA ALA A 169 -17.66 3.09 -0.87
C ALA A 169 -16.66 3.08 0.31
N LEU A 170 -15.36 3.20 0.00
CA LEU A 170 -14.32 3.35 1.01
C LEU A 170 -14.55 4.63 1.83
N ALA A 171 -14.83 5.77 1.17
CA ALA A 171 -15.14 7.02 1.86
C ALA A 171 -16.31 6.85 2.84
N SER A 172 -17.41 6.22 2.41
CA SER A 172 -18.57 5.93 3.27
C SER A 172 -18.20 5.11 4.51
N ALA A 173 -17.39 4.06 4.34
CA ALA A 173 -16.95 3.22 5.46
C ALA A 173 -16.03 3.96 6.44
N LEU A 174 -15.16 4.86 5.94
CA LEU A 174 -14.24 5.64 6.77
C LEU A 174 -14.96 6.71 7.60
N ILE A 175 -15.99 7.33 7.03
CA ILE A 175 -16.76 8.41 7.66
C ILE A 175 -17.72 7.85 8.72
N THR A 176 -18.26 6.66 8.52
CA THR A 176 -19.26 6.07 9.43
C THR A 176 -18.64 5.82 10.82
N PRO A 177 -19.19 6.43 11.90
CA PRO A 177 -18.68 6.23 13.25
C PRO A 177 -18.87 4.78 13.70
N CYS A 178 -17.78 4.06 13.98
CA CYS A 178 -17.81 2.67 14.39
C CYS A 178 -16.65 2.33 15.34
N ASP A 179 -16.86 1.30 16.17
CA ASP A 179 -15.90 0.79 17.14
C ASP A 179 -14.95 -0.24 16.48
N LEU A 180 -15.47 -0.96 15.48
CA LEU A 180 -14.71 -1.88 14.64
C LEU A 180 -14.94 -1.55 13.17
N LEU A 181 -13.87 -1.21 12.47
CA LEU A 181 -13.87 -1.03 11.02
C LEU A 181 -13.31 -2.29 10.35
N VAL A 182 -14.03 -2.81 9.36
CA VAL A 182 -13.65 -4.01 8.61
C VAL A 182 -13.50 -3.64 7.14
N LEU A 183 -12.30 -3.82 6.58
CA LEU A 183 -11.97 -3.44 5.21
C LEU A 183 -11.53 -4.66 4.39
N ASP A 184 -12.20 -4.92 3.27
CA ASP A 184 -11.82 -5.97 2.32
C ASP A 184 -11.19 -5.33 1.08
N GLU A 185 -9.86 -5.46 0.92
CA GLU A 185 -9.01 -4.90 -0.15
C GLU A 185 -9.16 -3.37 -0.33
N PRO A 186 -8.89 -2.55 0.72
CA PRO A 186 -9.10 -1.10 0.65
C PRO A 186 -8.10 -0.37 -0.25
N THR A 187 -6.93 -0.95 -0.51
CA THR A 187 -5.87 -0.34 -1.34
C THR A 187 -6.07 -0.52 -2.84
N ASN A 188 -6.95 -1.46 -3.25
CA ASN A 188 -7.22 -1.72 -4.66
C ASN A 188 -7.83 -0.49 -5.36
N HIS A 189 -7.28 -0.15 -6.51
CA HIS A 189 -7.67 1.01 -7.36
C HIS A 189 -7.36 2.39 -6.76
N LEU A 190 -6.58 2.47 -5.68
CA LEU A 190 -6.02 3.70 -5.17
C LEU A 190 -4.66 3.98 -5.82
N ASP A 191 -4.34 5.24 -5.98
CA ASP A 191 -2.99 5.67 -6.34
C ASP A 191 -2.10 5.82 -5.09
N SER A 192 -0.81 5.98 -5.30
CA SER A 192 0.17 6.03 -4.20
C SER A 192 -0.10 7.16 -3.20
N ASP A 193 -0.57 8.32 -3.66
CA ASP A 193 -0.88 9.47 -2.79
C ASP A 193 -2.10 9.18 -1.91
N SER A 194 -3.13 8.54 -2.48
CA SER A 194 -4.33 8.12 -1.74
C SER A 194 -4.04 7.00 -0.73
N ILE A 195 -3.13 6.07 -1.07
CA ILE A 195 -2.70 5.00 -0.15
C ILE A 195 -1.94 5.60 1.04
N GLU A 196 -0.99 6.51 0.80
CA GLU A 196 -0.23 7.17 1.86
C GLU A 196 -1.13 7.94 2.82
N TRP A 197 -2.09 8.70 2.28
CA TRP A 197 -3.09 9.37 3.10
C TRP A 197 -3.94 8.37 3.91
N LEU A 198 -4.36 7.23 3.30
CA LEU A 198 -5.15 6.21 3.99
C LEU A 198 -4.36 5.56 5.14
N GLU A 199 -3.05 5.32 4.96
CA GLU A 199 -2.15 4.85 6.02
C GLU A 199 -2.16 5.79 7.22
N GLU A 200 -1.98 7.11 6.98
CA GLU A 200 -1.99 8.14 8.02
C GLU A 200 -3.36 8.21 8.74
N TYR A 201 -4.44 8.21 7.97
CA TYR A 201 -5.81 8.26 8.49
C TYR A 201 -6.10 7.06 9.41
N LEU A 202 -5.83 5.83 8.95
CA LEU A 202 -6.06 4.62 9.73
C LEU A 202 -5.14 4.51 10.95
N ASN A 203 -3.93 5.08 10.89
CA ASN A 203 -3.04 5.13 12.04
C ASN A 203 -3.51 6.11 13.11
N SER A 204 -4.10 7.23 12.72
CA SER A 204 -4.66 8.23 13.66
C SER A 204 -6.02 7.82 14.25
N ARG A 205 -6.75 6.91 13.56
CA ARG A 205 -8.09 6.48 13.97
C ARG A 205 -8.07 5.71 15.27
N LYS A 206 -9.03 6.02 16.17
CA LYS A 206 -9.33 5.27 17.38
C LYS A 206 -10.26 4.09 17.06
N GLY A 207 -10.24 3.05 17.91
CA GLY A 207 -11.04 1.82 17.73
C GLY A 207 -10.26 0.73 17.01
N ALA A 208 -10.90 -0.41 16.80
CA ALA A 208 -10.29 -1.56 16.17
C ALA A 208 -10.43 -1.52 14.64
N LEU A 209 -9.46 -2.12 13.96
CA LEU A 209 -9.42 -2.29 12.52
C LEU A 209 -9.13 -3.76 12.18
N ILE A 210 -9.89 -4.31 11.25
CA ILE A 210 -9.54 -5.57 10.57
C ILE A 210 -9.51 -5.30 9.09
N MET A 211 -8.44 -5.74 8.43
CA MET A 211 -8.30 -5.55 7.00
C MET A 211 -7.75 -6.80 6.30
N ILE A 212 -8.26 -7.05 5.10
CA ILE A 212 -7.63 -7.93 4.13
C ILE A 212 -6.98 -7.03 3.09
N THR A 213 -5.70 -7.20 2.84
CA THR A 213 -5.02 -6.56 1.72
C THR A 213 -3.80 -7.38 1.30
N HIS A 214 -3.43 -7.24 0.05
CA HIS A 214 -2.23 -7.84 -0.51
C HIS A 214 -1.07 -6.85 -0.57
N ASP A 215 -1.31 -5.58 -0.20
CA ASP A 215 -0.29 -4.55 -0.07
C ASP A 215 0.53 -4.78 1.22
N ARG A 216 1.73 -5.32 1.05
CA ARG A 216 2.65 -5.67 2.15
C ARG A 216 3.16 -4.44 2.89
N TYR A 217 3.38 -3.35 2.16
CA TYR A 217 3.87 -2.10 2.73
C TYR A 217 2.79 -1.43 3.60
N PHE A 218 1.54 -1.47 3.12
CA PHE A 218 0.39 -1.01 3.89
C PHE A 218 0.19 -1.83 5.16
N LEU A 219 0.29 -3.17 5.07
CA LEU A 219 0.26 -4.06 6.24
C LEU A 219 1.35 -3.72 7.25
N ASP A 220 2.58 -3.46 6.78
CA ASP A 220 3.70 -3.17 7.65
C ASP A 220 3.54 -1.85 8.42
N ARG A 221 2.92 -0.85 7.81
CA ARG A 221 2.72 0.47 8.42
C ARG A 221 1.47 0.59 9.29
N VAL A 222 0.41 -0.14 8.96
CA VAL A 222 -0.89 0.03 9.62
C VAL A 222 -1.17 -1.06 10.65
N SER A 223 -0.75 -2.31 10.42
CA SER A 223 -1.09 -3.41 11.33
C SER A 223 -0.16 -3.48 12.54
N ASN A 224 -0.73 -3.83 13.70
CA ASN A 224 -0.02 -4.22 14.90
C ASN A 224 -0.15 -5.72 15.21
N ARG A 225 -0.94 -6.43 14.41
CA ARG A 225 -1.18 -7.86 14.54
C ARG A 225 -1.52 -8.46 13.18
N ILE A 226 -0.89 -9.57 12.83
CA ILE A 226 -1.17 -10.30 11.60
C ILE A 226 -1.83 -11.64 11.93
N VAL A 227 -2.86 -11.96 11.16
CA VAL A 227 -3.60 -13.23 11.25
C VAL A 227 -3.47 -13.96 9.92
N GLU A 228 -2.75 -15.08 9.91
CA GLU A 228 -2.58 -15.92 8.73
C GLU A 228 -3.62 -17.03 8.72
N LEU A 229 -4.32 -17.18 7.59
CA LEU A 229 -5.23 -18.29 7.32
C LEU A 229 -4.55 -19.25 6.34
N ASP A 230 -4.12 -20.41 6.84
CA ASP A 230 -3.39 -21.43 6.08
C ASP A 230 -3.98 -22.83 6.32
N GLY A 231 -4.42 -23.51 5.25
CA GLY A 231 -5.02 -24.84 5.32
C GLY A 231 -6.23 -24.96 6.26
N GLY A 232 -7.03 -23.89 6.39
CA GLY A 232 -8.18 -23.81 7.29
C GLY A 232 -7.82 -23.53 8.76
N ASN A 233 -6.54 -23.44 9.10
CA ASN A 233 -6.05 -23.08 10.43
C ASN A 233 -5.73 -21.59 10.49
N LEU A 234 -5.84 -21.02 11.70
CA LEU A 234 -5.57 -19.60 11.95
C LEU A 234 -4.34 -19.47 12.85
N TYR A 235 -3.36 -18.72 12.37
CA TYR A 235 -2.14 -18.40 13.09
C TYR A 235 -2.08 -16.92 13.37
N THR A 236 -1.80 -16.56 14.61
CA THR A 236 -1.75 -15.15 15.03
C THR A 236 -0.32 -14.75 15.36
N TYR A 237 0.10 -13.60 14.84
CA TYR A 237 1.42 -13.03 15.05
C TYR A 237 1.29 -11.60 15.54
N GLU A 238 1.88 -11.29 16.67
CA GLU A 238 1.97 -9.92 17.19
C GLU A 238 3.08 -9.17 16.45
N GLY A 239 2.76 -7.95 15.99
CA GLY A 239 3.65 -7.08 15.23
C GLY A 239 3.12 -6.78 13.82
N ASN A 240 3.95 -6.11 13.05
CA ASN A 240 3.71 -5.74 11.66
C ASN A 240 4.03 -6.89 10.68
N TYR A 241 3.99 -6.58 9.37
CA TYR A 241 4.25 -7.58 8.33
C TYR A 241 5.70 -8.12 8.37
N THR A 242 6.67 -7.27 8.66
CA THR A 242 8.08 -7.68 8.79
C THR A 242 8.26 -8.67 9.94
N ALA A 243 7.72 -8.36 11.12
CA ALA A 243 7.75 -9.28 12.28
C ALA A 243 7.01 -10.60 12.01
N PHE A 244 5.93 -10.54 11.23
CA PHE A 244 5.22 -11.76 10.77
C PHE A 244 6.13 -12.66 9.95
N LEU A 245 6.87 -12.11 8.97
CA LEU A 245 7.76 -12.91 8.10
C LEU A 245 8.81 -13.66 8.92
N GLU A 246 9.47 -12.97 9.88
CA GLU A 246 10.46 -13.59 10.76
C GLU A 246 9.85 -14.75 11.57
N LYS A 247 8.74 -14.51 12.24
CA LYS A 247 8.05 -15.52 13.06
C LYS A 247 7.48 -16.67 12.23
N LYS A 248 7.05 -16.40 10.99
CA LYS A 248 6.61 -17.45 10.07
C LYS A 248 7.76 -18.35 9.64
N MET A 249 8.94 -17.79 9.35
CA MET A 249 10.15 -18.57 9.04
C MET A 249 10.52 -19.47 10.22
N GLU A 250 10.58 -18.92 11.43
CA GLU A 250 10.84 -19.73 12.64
C GLU A 250 9.82 -20.88 12.81
N ARG A 251 8.52 -20.60 12.57
CA ARG A 251 7.49 -21.64 12.64
C ARG A 251 7.74 -22.75 11.61
N ILE A 252 8.06 -22.38 10.36
CA ILE A 252 8.33 -23.33 9.29
C ILE A 252 9.54 -24.21 9.65
N GLU A 253 10.64 -23.62 10.10
CA GLU A 253 11.83 -24.37 10.53
C GLU A 253 11.52 -25.37 11.65
N ILE A 254 10.71 -24.95 12.63
CA ILE A 254 10.27 -25.84 13.73
C ILE A 254 9.40 -26.98 13.20
N GLU A 255 8.45 -26.70 12.29
CA GLU A 255 7.58 -27.69 11.68
C GLU A 255 8.39 -28.72 10.86
N GLU A 256 9.35 -28.25 10.06
CA GLU A 256 10.25 -29.11 9.27
C GLU A 256 11.14 -30.00 10.16
N ALA A 257 11.74 -29.42 11.19
CA ALA A 257 12.54 -30.20 12.15
C ALA A 257 11.70 -31.24 12.90
N GLN A 258 10.43 -30.94 13.21
CA GLN A 258 9.51 -31.91 13.81
C GLN A 258 9.15 -33.03 12.82
N GLU A 259 8.93 -32.68 11.54
CA GLU A 259 8.63 -33.66 10.50
C GLU A 259 9.80 -34.59 10.21
N GLU A 260 11.02 -34.05 10.14
CA GLU A 260 12.23 -34.90 10.01
C GLU A 260 12.36 -35.91 11.16
N LYS A 261 12.10 -35.44 12.40
CA LYS A 261 12.09 -36.35 13.58
C LYS A 261 10.98 -37.39 13.47
N ARG A 262 9.78 -37.00 13.00
CA ARG A 262 8.65 -37.91 12.77
C ARG A 262 9.01 -38.97 11.72
N GLN A 263 9.57 -38.56 10.57
CA GLN A 263 9.99 -39.45 9.51
C GLN A 263 11.08 -40.42 9.98
N SER A 264 12.04 -39.96 10.76
CA SER A 264 13.06 -40.79 11.38
C SER A 264 12.45 -41.83 12.33
N LEU A 265 11.45 -41.44 13.12
CA LEU A 265 10.72 -42.32 14.03
C LEU A 265 9.89 -43.35 13.25
N ILE A 266 9.15 -42.93 12.23
CA ILE A 266 8.41 -43.84 11.34
C ILE A 266 9.35 -44.88 10.72
N LYS A 267 10.53 -44.47 10.20
CA LYS A 267 11.54 -45.41 9.66
C LYS A 267 12.02 -46.42 10.71
N LYS A 268 12.21 -46.01 11.96
CA LYS A 268 12.58 -46.90 13.08
C LYS A 268 11.46 -47.89 13.43
N GLU A 269 10.24 -47.39 13.60
CA GLU A 269 9.07 -48.19 13.94
C GLU A 269 8.69 -49.15 12.80
N LEU A 270 8.80 -48.74 11.54
CA LEU A 270 8.56 -49.57 10.37
C LEU A 270 9.51 -50.79 10.34
N LYS A 271 10.81 -50.59 10.68
CA LYS A 271 11.76 -51.68 10.81
C LYS A 271 11.35 -52.66 11.90
N TRP A 272 10.77 -52.17 13.01
CA TRP A 272 10.28 -53.04 14.07
C TRP A 272 9.00 -53.79 13.64
N VAL A 273 8.04 -53.13 12.97
CA VAL A 273 6.84 -53.77 12.43
C VAL A 273 7.18 -54.86 11.42
N LYS A 274 8.14 -54.60 10.48
CA LYS A 274 8.60 -55.58 9.48
C LYS A 274 9.27 -56.81 10.07
N ARG A 275 9.84 -56.73 11.29
CA ARG A 275 10.42 -57.88 11.99
C ARG A 275 9.39 -58.85 12.60
N GLY A 276 8.11 -58.70 12.26
CA GLY A 276 7.06 -59.60 12.68
C GLY A 276 6.56 -59.40 14.10
N ALA A 277 6.32 -58.14 14.48
CA ALA A 277 5.71 -57.78 15.76
C ALA A 277 4.32 -58.44 15.90
N LYS A 278 4.24 -59.57 16.62
CA LYS A 278 2.99 -60.27 16.91
C LYS A 278 2.26 -59.49 18.01
N ALA A 279 1.09 -58.87 17.70
CA ALA A 279 0.28 -58.07 18.63
C ALA A 279 -0.37 -58.94 19.74
N ARG A 280 0.41 -59.65 20.54
CA ARG A 280 -0.07 -60.52 21.62
C ARG A 280 -0.16 -59.86 22.99
N THR A 281 0.43 -58.69 23.18
CA THR A 281 0.42 -57.95 24.46
C THR A 281 -0.15 -56.55 24.31
N THR A 282 -0.74 -56.02 25.37
CA THR A 282 -1.34 -54.68 25.41
C THR A 282 -0.30 -53.59 25.05
N LYS A 283 0.96 -53.75 25.47
CA LYS A 283 2.05 -52.80 25.12
C LYS A 283 2.36 -52.80 23.62
N GLN A 284 2.28 -53.96 22.95
CA GLN A 284 2.50 -54.06 21.50
C GLN A 284 1.34 -53.46 20.69
N LYS A 285 0.07 -53.64 21.16
CA LYS A 285 -1.07 -52.98 20.55
C LYS A 285 -0.96 -51.43 20.64
N ALA A 286 -0.63 -50.91 21.80
CA ALA A 286 -0.46 -49.48 22.00
C ALA A 286 0.68 -48.88 21.14
N ARG A 287 1.75 -49.66 20.87
CA ARG A 287 2.86 -49.25 19.99
C ARG A 287 2.46 -49.25 18.52
N LEU A 288 1.68 -50.23 18.07
CA LEU A 288 1.13 -50.27 16.72
C LEU A 288 0.15 -49.07 16.50
N GLN A 289 -0.70 -48.81 17.47
CA GLN A 289 -1.63 -47.67 17.39
C GLN A 289 -0.87 -46.35 17.28
N ARG A 290 0.20 -46.14 18.08
CA ARG A 290 1.07 -44.97 17.94
C ARG A 290 1.76 -44.90 16.58
N PHE A 291 2.15 -46.01 16.00
CA PHE A 291 2.72 -46.05 14.66
C PHE A 291 1.68 -45.66 13.62
N ASP A 292 0.44 -46.17 13.70
CA ASP A 292 -0.66 -45.77 12.82
C ASP A 292 -0.99 -44.30 12.97
N ASP A 293 -1.03 -43.74 14.18
CA ASP A 293 -1.20 -42.33 14.45
C ASP A 293 -0.10 -41.45 13.84
N LEU A 294 1.18 -41.95 13.90
CA LEU A 294 2.31 -41.27 13.29
C LEU A 294 2.27 -41.27 11.76
N VAL A 295 1.82 -42.39 11.16
CA VAL A 295 1.71 -42.52 9.69
C VAL A 295 0.56 -41.74 9.13
N ASN A 296 -0.59 -41.75 9.82
CA ASN A 296 -1.82 -41.11 9.37
C ASN A 296 -1.85 -39.60 9.60
N ARG A 297 -0.85 -39.04 10.29
CA ARG A 297 -0.77 -37.59 10.46
C ARG A 297 -0.38 -36.97 9.12
N GLU A 298 -1.30 -36.20 8.56
CA GLU A 298 -1.07 -35.44 7.32
C GLU A 298 0.03 -34.40 7.51
N TYR A 299 0.96 -34.34 6.59
CA TYR A 299 1.98 -33.32 6.48
C TYR A 299 2.04 -32.85 5.04
N VAL A 300 1.73 -31.58 4.82
CA VAL A 300 1.86 -30.97 3.49
C VAL A 300 3.32 -30.62 3.29
N LYS A 301 4.00 -31.43 2.48
CA LYS A 301 5.40 -31.17 2.10
C LYS A 301 5.45 -29.89 1.29
N ARG A 302 6.11 -28.88 1.81
CA ARG A 302 6.47 -27.69 1.04
C ARG A 302 7.66 -28.05 0.16
N GLU A 303 7.54 -27.84 -1.14
CA GLU A 303 8.68 -28.05 -2.04
C GLU A 303 9.68 -26.92 -1.82
N THR A 304 10.95 -27.28 -1.65
CA THR A 304 12.05 -26.33 -1.61
C THR A 304 12.20 -25.72 -3.01
N ASP A 305 12.14 -24.40 -3.09
CA ASP A 305 12.38 -23.65 -4.32
C ASP A 305 13.79 -23.97 -4.85
N VAL A 306 13.84 -24.53 -6.05
CA VAL A 306 15.08 -24.70 -6.79
C VAL A 306 15.33 -23.41 -7.54
N GLU A 307 16.41 -22.71 -7.21
CA GLU A 307 16.86 -21.54 -7.98
C GLU A 307 17.09 -21.96 -9.44
N MET A 308 16.31 -21.39 -10.35
CA MET A 308 16.43 -21.65 -11.78
C MET A 308 16.39 -20.33 -12.54
N SER A 309 17.43 -20.06 -13.32
CA SER A 309 17.46 -18.89 -14.19
C SER A 309 16.69 -19.18 -15.48
N PHE A 310 15.62 -18.41 -15.71
CA PHE A 310 14.80 -18.51 -16.91
C PHE A 310 15.41 -17.71 -18.06
N ILE A 311 15.66 -18.35 -19.19
CA ILE A 311 16.13 -17.67 -20.40
C ILE A 311 14.94 -17.41 -21.33
N GLY A 312 14.65 -16.13 -21.56
CA GLY A 312 13.86 -15.71 -22.72
C GLY A 312 14.60 -16.01 -24.05
N THR A 313 13.93 -15.82 -25.16
CA THR A 313 14.57 -15.91 -26.49
C THR A 313 15.71 -14.88 -26.58
N ARG A 314 16.75 -15.20 -27.40
CA ARG A 314 17.94 -14.33 -27.56
C ARG A 314 17.57 -12.91 -27.91
N LEU A 315 17.97 -11.95 -27.06
CA LEU A 315 17.74 -10.53 -27.27
C LEU A 315 18.88 -9.90 -28.10
N GLY A 316 18.55 -9.19 -29.17
CA GLY A 316 19.48 -8.46 -30.03
C GLY A 316 20.12 -7.25 -29.34
N LYS A 317 20.85 -6.42 -30.11
CA LYS A 317 21.40 -5.14 -29.61
C LYS A 317 20.34 -4.05 -29.54
N LYS A 318 19.48 -3.97 -30.55
CA LYS A 318 18.33 -3.05 -30.62
C LYS A 318 17.13 -3.75 -29.97
N ILE A 319 16.58 -3.14 -28.93
CA ILE A 319 15.43 -3.68 -28.19
C ILE A 319 14.21 -2.84 -28.50
N ILE A 320 14.01 -1.74 -27.81
CA ILE A 320 12.98 -0.74 -28.06
C ILE A 320 13.64 0.63 -27.96
N GLU A 321 13.41 1.48 -28.94
CA GLU A 321 13.85 2.86 -28.94
C GLU A 321 12.64 3.77 -29.08
N ILE A 322 12.48 4.69 -28.13
CA ILE A 322 11.43 5.68 -28.08
C ILE A 322 12.03 7.03 -28.43
N ASN A 323 11.53 7.68 -29.47
CA ASN A 323 12.06 8.94 -29.97
C ASN A 323 10.97 10.02 -29.97
N HIS A 324 11.05 10.98 -29.04
CA HIS A 324 10.21 12.18 -28.96
C HIS A 324 8.71 11.92 -29.11
N ILE A 325 8.18 10.90 -28.39
CA ILE A 325 6.77 10.55 -28.49
C ILE A 325 5.90 11.54 -27.73
N ASN A 326 4.77 11.86 -28.37
CA ASN A 326 3.69 12.62 -27.74
C ASN A 326 2.37 11.86 -27.91
N LYS A 327 1.50 11.92 -26.90
CA LYS A 327 0.18 11.29 -26.92
C LYS A 327 -0.82 12.03 -26.05
N GLY A 328 -1.99 12.34 -26.63
CA GLY A 328 -3.11 12.94 -25.92
C GLY A 328 -4.44 12.30 -26.29
N PHE A 329 -5.47 12.51 -25.46
CA PHE A 329 -6.88 12.17 -25.70
C PHE A 329 -7.77 13.30 -25.18
N ASP A 330 -8.78 13.69 -25.93
CA ASP A 330 -9.83 14.65 -25.52
C ASP A 330 -9.30 15.92 -24.85
N ASN A 331 -8.32 16.60 -25.44
CA ASN A 331 -7.63 17.78 -24.91
C ASN A 331 -6.74 17.54 -23.65
N LYS A 332 -6.53 16.30 -23.24
CA LYS A 332 -5.59 15.98 -22.16
C LYS A 332 -4.32 15.38 -22.76
N GLU A 333 -3.20 16.06 -22.60
CA GLU A 333 -1.89 15.53 -22.94
C GLU A 333 -1.46 14.50 -21.88
N LEU A 334 -1.21 13.26 -22.31
CA LEU A 334 -0.82 12.17 -21.41
C LEU A 334 0.67 11.90 -21.45
N ILE A 335 1.33 12.14 -22.59
CA ILE A 335 2.78 11.97 -22.74
C ILE A 335 3.29 13.13 -23.58
N HIS A 336 4.30 13.81 -23.09
CA HIS A 336 4.96 14.95 -23.71
C HIS A 336 6.44 14.69 -23.91
N ASP A 337 6.90 14.74 -25.15
CA ASP A 337 8.31 14.68 -25.59
C ASP A 337 9.16 13.61 -24.89
N PHE A 338 8.64 12.39 -24.76
CA PHE A 338 9.34 11.32 -24.07
C PHE A 338 10.27 10.55 -25.01
N SER A 339 11.53 10.39 -24.61
CA SER A 339 12.55 9.62 -25.34
C SER A 339 13.29 8.67 -24.40
N TYR A 340 13.47 7.41 -24.83
CA TYR A 340 14.20 6.41 -24.04
C TYR A 340 14.73 5.26 -24.92
N ILE A 341 15.92 4.75 -24.59
CA ILE A 341 16.50 3.58 -25.25
C ILE A 341 16.63 2.45 -24.24
N PHE A 342 15.92 1.35 -24.50
CA PHE A 342 15.92 0.19 -23.62
C PHE A 342 17.22 -0.59 -23.71
N THR A 343 17.74 -1.00 -22.56
CA THR A 343 18.89 -1.87 -22.39
C THR A 343 18.47 -3.27 -21.93
N LYS A 344 19.35 -4.28 -22.06
CA LYS A 344 19.00 -5.68 -21.72
C LYS A 344 18.70 -5.92 -20.24
N GLU A 345 19.22 -5.06 -19.39
CA GLU A 345 19.11 -5.17 -17.92
C GLU A 345 18.03 -4.26 -17.34
N ASP A 346 17.24 -3.61 -18.22
CA ASP A 346 16.22 -2.68 -17.76
C ASP A 346 15.08 -3.40 -17.08
N ARG A 347 14.85 -3.01 -15.83
CA ARG A 347 13.71 -3.38 -15.01
C ARG A 347 13.03 -2.10 -14.56
N ILE A 348 12.02 -1.69 -15.31
CA ILE A 348 11.44 -0.35 -15.21
C ILE A 348 10.09 -0.42 -14.50
N GLY A 349 9.96 0.32 -13.40
CA GLY A 349 8.68 0.58 -12.74
C GLY A 349 8.06 1.86 -13.27
N ILE A 350 6.81 1.82 -13.69
CA ILE A 350 6.05 3.00 -14.12
C ILE A 350 5.08 3.39 -13.00
N ILE A 351 5.22 4.61 -12.50
CA ILE A 351 4.41 5.13 -11.40
C ILE A 351 3.76 6.47 -11.77
N GLY A 352 2.66 6.80 -11.09
CA GLY A 352 1.93 8.06 -11.30
C GLY A 352 0.45 7.89 -10.98
N ASN A 353 -0.27 9.01 -10.91
CA ASN A 353 -1.68 9.04 -10.54
C ASN A 353 -2.58 8.28 -11.52
N ASN A 354 -3.77 7.90 -11.09
CA ASN A 354 -4.74 7.25 -11.94
C ASN A 354 -5.14 8.17 -13.10
N GLY A 355 -5.14 7.61 -14.33
CA GLY A 355 -5.41 8.38 -15.55
C GLY A 355 -4.27 9.29 -16.01
N ALA A 356 -3.03 9.07 -15.54
CA ALA A 356 -1.83 9.78 -15.98
C ALA A 356 -1.31 9.32 -17.36
N GLY A 357 -1.73 8.13 -17.85
CA GLY A 357 -1.29 7.59 -19.13
C GLY A 357 -0.41 6.34 -19.04
N LYS A 358 -0.28 5.72 -17.87
CA LYS A 358 0.56 4.53 -17.64
C LYS A 358 0.22 3.37 -18.60
N THR A 359 -1.04 2.94 -18.60
CA THR A 359 -1.55 1.89 -19.50
C THR A 359 -1.44 2.30 -20.97
N THR A 360 -1.55 3.60 -21.30
CA THR A 360 -1.35 4.10 -22.66
C THR A 360 0.08 3.88 -23.13
N LEU A 361 1.08 4.13 -22.27
CA LEU A 361 2.48 3.86 -22.59
C LEU A 361 2.73 2.35 -22.82
N ILE A 362 2.20 1.48 -21.96
CA ILE A 362 2.26 0.01 -22.15
C ILE A 362 1.64 -0.39 -23.50
N ASN A 363 0.46 0.15 -23.85
CA ASN A 363 -0.20 -0.16 -25.12
C ASN A 363 0.55 0.38 -26.34
N MET A 364 1.30 1.49 -26.21
CA MET A 364 2.17 1.97 -27.27
C MET A 364 3.41 1.08 -27.42
N LEU A 365 4.03 0.63 -26.32
CA LEU A 365 5.15 -0.32 -26.36
C LEU A 365 4.73 -1.67 -26.98
N LYS A 366 3.51 -2.12 -26.72
CA LYS A 366 2.91 -3.31 -27.34
C LYS A 366 2.60 -3.10 -28.84
N GLY A 367 2.54 -1.85 -29.32
CA GLY A 367 2.14 -1.51 -30.67
C GLY A 367 0.62 -1.48 -30.90
N ALA A 368 -0.20 -1.56 -29.85
CA ALA A 368 -1.67 -1.48 -29.94
C ALA A 368 -2.16 -0.05 -30.20
N ILE A 369 -1.43 0.96 -29.72
CA ILE A 369 -1.73 2.38 -29.91
C ILE A 369 -0.50 3.05 -30.56
N LYS A 370 -0.72 3.90 -31.57
CA LYS A 370 0.36 4.71 -32.15
C LYS A 370 0.48 6.05 -31.43
N PRO A 371 1.70 6.58 -31.26
CA PRO A 371 1.90 7.95 -30.79
C PRO A 371 1.30 8.95 -31.81
N ASP A 372 0.95 10.14 -31.34
CA ASP A 372 0.46 11.22 -32.20
C ASP A 372 1.61 11.92 -32.93
N SER A 373 2.80 11.96 -32.30
CA SER A 373 4.06 12.35 -32.93
C SER A 373 5.22 11.59 -32.29
N GLY A 374 6.37 11.56 -32.97
CA GLY A 374 7.51 10.74 -32.60
C GLY A 374 7.39 9.30 -33.11
N GLU A 375 8.31 8.45 -32.73
CA GLU A 375 8.41 7.08 -33.23
C GLU A 375 8.83 6.10 -32.12
N ILE A 376 8.30 4.86 -32.19
CA ILE A 376 8.73 3.74 -31.37
C ILE A 376 9.25 2.65 -32.31
N GLU A 377 10.53 2.35 -32.21
CA GLU A 377 11.16 1.30 -33.01
C GLU A 377 11.40 0.05 -32.15
N VAL A 378 10.86 -1.09 -32.59
CA VAL A 378 11.00 -2.38 -31.91
C VAL A 378 11.95 -3.26 -32.70
N GLY A 379 12.95 -3.84 -32.03
CA GLY A 379 13.94 -4.71 -32.67
C GLY A 379 13.33 -6.01 -33.19
N GLU A 380 13.83 -6.53 -34.31
CA GLU A 380 13.30 -7.75 -34.96
C GLU A 380 13.33 -9.00 -34.09
N THR A 381 14.22 -9.06 -33.11
CA THR A 381 14.35 -10.22 -32.18
C THR A 381 13.49 -10.08 -30.92
N VAL A 382 12.76 -8.98 -30.80
CA VAL A 382 11.95 -8.71 -29.61
C VAL A 382 10.66 -9.54 -29.66
N LYS A 383 10.43 -10.28 -28.58
CA LYS A 383 9.19 -11.01 -28.33
C LYS A 383 8.55 -10.45 -27.07
N ILE A 384 7.50 -9.67 -27.23
CA ILE A 384 6.80 -9.01 -26.14
C ILE A 384 5.76 -9.97 -25.54
N GLY A 385 5.87 -10.25 -24.25
CA GLY A 385 4.80 -10.81 -23.43
C GLY A 385 4.09 -9.69 -22.68
N CYS A 386 2.78 -9.63 -22.77
CA CYS A 386 2.00 -8.59 -22.13
C CYS A 386 0.94 -9.19 -21.21
N PHE A 387 1.01 -8.84 -19.95
CA PHE A 387 -0.04 -9.11 -18.96
C PHE A 387 -0.83 -7.83 -18.72
N SER A 388 -2.12 -7.84 -19.07
CA SER A 388 -3.03 -6.70 -18.95
C SER A 388 -4.21 -7.04 -18.05
N GLN A 389 -4.98 -6.01 -17.67
CA GLN A 389 -6.18 -6.20 -16.83
C GLN A 389 -7.32 -6.96 -17.52
N ASP A 390 -7.27 -7.14 -18.83
CA ASP A 390 -8.37 -7.66 -19.64
C ASP A 390 -8.27 -9.19 -19.82
N ASP A 391 -9.07 -9.94 -19.04
CA ASP A 391 -9.15 -11.40 -19.07
C ASP A 391 -10.19 -11.93 -20.09
N SER A 392 -10.76 -11.06 -20.93
CA SER A 392 -11.90 -11.37 -21.81
C SER A 392 -11.64 -12.42 -22.90
N HIS A 393 -10.39 -12.82 -23.11
CA HIS A 393 -9.97 -13.73 -24.17
C HIS A 393 -9.79 -15.20 -23.75
N MET A 394 -10.07 -15.55 -22.47
CA MET A 394 -9.93 -16.92 -22.01
C MET A 394 -11.14 -17.77 -22.42
N ASP A 395 -10.90 -18.87 -23.16
CA ASP A 395 -11.94 -19.87 -23.39
C ASP A 395 -12.25 -20.63 -22.10
N SER A 396 -13.40 -20.34 -21.52
CA SER A 396 -13.87 -20.93 -20.26
C SER A 396 -14.02 -22.45 -20.29
N ASN A 397 -14.11 -23.07 -21.47
CA ASN A 397 -14.28 -24.52 -21.64
C ASN A 397 -12.98 -25.31 -21.58
N LEU A 398 -11.83 -24.63 -21.77
CA LEU A 398 -10.51 -25.29 -21.69
C LEU A 398 -10.18 -25.73 -20.27
N ARG A 399 -9.33 -26.74 -20.17
CA ARG A 399 -8.69 -27.10 -18.90
C ARG A 399 -7.52 -26.17 -18.63
N VAL A 400 -7.20 -25.98 -17.36
CA VAL A 400 -6.06 -25.16 -16.93
C VAL A 400 -4.78 -25.52 -17.67
N ILE A 401 -4.41 -26.81 -17.70
CA ILE A 401 -3.19 -27.28 -18.34
C ILE A 401 -3.18 -27.08 -19.85
N ASP A 402 -4.34 -27.23 -20.52
CA ASP A 402 -4.47 -27.05 -21.95
C ASP A 402 -4.26 -25.60 -22.33
N TYR A 403 -4.85 -24.67 -21.59
CA TYR A 403 -4.66 -23.23 -21.76
C TYR A 403 -3.21 -22.78 -21.56
N VAL A 404 -2.52 -23.33 -20.57
CA VAL A 404 -1.09 -23.05 -20.33
C VAL A 404 -0.22 -23.55 -21.49
N LYS A 405 -0.52 -24.75 -22.02
CA LYS A 405 0.20 -25.34 -23.15
C LYS A 405 0.03 -24.56 -24.46
N GLU A 406 -1.05 -23.78 -24.62
CA GLU A 406 -1.16 -22.88 -25.77
C GLU A 406 -0.04 -21.82 -25.78
N GLY A 407 0.45 -21.38 -24.61
CA GLY A 407 1.63 -20.50 -24.49
C GLY A 407 2.94 -21.23 -24.81
N GLY A 408 3.03 -22.51 -24.43
CA GLY A 408 4.20 -23.34 -24.66
C GLY A 408 4.15 -24.64 -23.85
N GLU A 409 4.71 -25.72 -24.40
CA GLU A 409 4.80 -27.00 -23.67
C GLU A 409 5.90 -26.99 -22.60
N TYR A 410 6.92 -26.17 -22.78
CA TYR A 410 8.06 -26.01 -21.88
C TYR A 410 8.73 -24.64 -21.98
N ILE A 411 9.35 -24.20 -20.91
CA ILE A 411 10.22 -23.03 -20.86
C ILE A 411 11.69 -23.47 -20.79
N PRO A 412 12.59 -22.91 -21.61
CA PRO A 412 14.02 -23.19 -21.50
C PRO A 412 14.63 -22.52 -20.26
N VAL A 413 15.53 -23.23 -19.59
CA VAL A 413 16.30 -22.76 -18.42
C VAL A 413 17.77 -22.53 -18.81
N ALA A 414 18.48 -21.68 -18.05
CA ALA A 414 19.87 -21.28 -18.34
C ALA A 414 20.86 -22.47 -18.35
N ASP A 415 20.57 -23.51 -17.59
CA ASP A 415 21.38 -24.75 -17.54
C ASP A 415 21.14 -25.71 -18.72
N GLY A 416 20.27 -25.33 -19.66
CA GLY A 416 19.87 -26.16 -20.81
C GLY A 416 18.74 -27.15 -20.50
N THR A 417 18.22 -27.17 -19.29
CA THR A 417 17.04 -27.98 -18.93
C THR A 417 15.76 -27.31 -19.43
N LYS A 418 14.65 -28.06 -19.41
CA LYS A 418 13.32 -27.56 -19.81
C LYS A 418 12.34 -27.82 -18.69
N ILE A 419 11.60 -26.77 -18.32
CA ILE A 419 10.51 -26.90 -17.35
C ILE A 419 9.21 -27.09 -18.11
N THR A 420 8.46 -28.14 -17.77
CA THR A 420 7.18 -28.45 -18.42
C THR A 420 6.06 -27.52 -17.93
N ALA A 421 5.00 -27.38 -18.75
CA ALA A 421 3.80 -26.64 -18.37
C ALA A 421 3.18 -27.16 -17.05
N SER A 422 3.21 -28.48 -16.80
CA SER A 422 2.69 -29.08 -15.56
C SER A 422 3.49 -28.63 -14.34
N THR A 423 4.83 -28.65 -14.41
CA THR A 423 5.69 -28.17 -13.31
C THR A 423 5.50 -26.67 -13.05
N MET A 424 5.32 -25.88 -14.10
CA MET A 424 5.01 -24.45 -13.95
C MET A 424 3.62 -24.22 -13.33
N CYS A 425 2.62 -25.04 -13.69
CA CYS A 425 1.32 -25.02 -13.03
C CYS A 425 1.44 -25.29 -11.52
N GLU A 426 2.21 -26.30 -11.12
CA GLU A 426 2.44 -26.63 -9.70
C GLU A 426 3.11 -25.48 -8.95
N ARG A 427 4.13 -24.85 -9.55
CA ARG A 427 4.78 -23.66 -8.99
C ARG A 427 3.81 -22.49 -8.80
N PHE A 428 2.91 -22.30 -9.75
CA PHE A 428 1.86 -21.28 -9.67
C PHE A 428 0.62 -21.78 -8.89
N LEU A 429 0.80 -22.74 -7.99
CA LEU A 429 -0.22 -23.25 -7.07
C LEU A 429 -1.46 -23.85 -7.78
N PHE A 430 -1.28 -24.44 -8.99
CA PHE A 430 -2.24 -25.29 -9.63
C PHE A 430 -1.81 -26.75 -9.45
N ASP A 431 -2.34 -27.40 -8.42
CA ASP A 431 -2.07 -28.79 -8.13
C ASP A 431 -2.54 -29.73 -9.25
N GLY A 432 -2.15 -31.02 -9.18
CA GLY A 432 -2.49 -31.98 -10.21
C GLY A 432 -4.00 -32.12 -10.48
N THR A 433 -4.86 -31.87 -9.50
CA THR A 433 -6.32 -31.93 -9.64
C THR A 433 -6.83 -30.66 -10.31
N MET A 434 -6.33 -29.50 -9.91
CA MET A 434 -6.69 -28.21 -10.49
C MET A 434 -6.25 -28.10 -11.96
N GLN A 435 -5.12 -28.70 -12.35
CA GLN A 435 -4.63 -28.66 -13.74
C GLN A 435 -5.65 -29.22 -14.75
N TYR A 436 -6.45 -30.20 -14.34
CA TYR A 436 -7.46 -30.83 -15.19
C TYR A 436 -8.87 -30.23 -15.01
N THR A 437 -9.01 -29.21 -14.15
CA THR A 437 -10.27 -28.50 -13.95
C THR A 437 -10.51 -27.51 -15.09
N LYS A 438 -11.77 -27.27 -15.45
CA LYS A 438 -12.15 -26.24 -16.44
C LYS A 438 -11.99 -24.84 -15.87
N ILE A 439 -11.57 -23.89 -16.72
CA ILE A 439 -11.36 -22.48 -16.38
C ILE A 439 -12.64 -21.82 -15.81
N GLU A 440 -13.83 -22.23 -16.27
CA GLU A 440 -15.11 -21.72 -15.78
C GLU A 440 -15.31 -21.88 -14.26
N LYS A 441 -14.65 -22.90 -13.65
CA LYS A 441 -14.74 -23.20 -12.21
C LYS A 441 -13.73 -22.44 -11.35
N LEU A 442 -12.81 -21.74 -11.97
CA LEU A 442 -11.78 -20.96 -11.26
C LEU A 442 -12.37 -19.65 -10.74
N SER A 443 -11.89 -19.23 -9.57
CA SER A 443 -12.11 -17.88 -9.04
C SER A 443 -11.44 -16.81 -9.90
N GLY A 444 -11.83 -15.53 -9.73
CA GLY A 444 -11.22 -14.43 -10.49
C GLY A 444 -9.70 -14.34 -10.30
N GLY A 445 -9.20 -14.45 -9.07
CA GLY A 445 -7.77 -14.43 -8.78
C GLY A 445 -7.02 -15.64 -9.36
N GLU A 446 -7.64 -16.84 -9.36
CA GLU A 446 -7.05 -18.03 -10.00
C GLU A 446 -6.99 -17.88 -11.53
N ARG A 447 -8.01 -17.31 -12.16
CA ARG A 447 -7.99 -17.01 -13.62
C ARG A 447 -6.86 -16.04 -13.96
N ARG A 448 -6.70 -15.00 -13.15
CA ARG A 448 -5.66 -13.99 -13.34
C ARG A 448 -4.26 -14.58 -13.20
N ARG A 449 -4.04 -15.40 -12.19
CA ARG A 449 -2.81 -16.19 -12.00
C ARG A 449 -2.55 -17.13 -13.18
N LEU A 450 -3.59 -17.78 -13.70
CA LEU A 450 -3.51 -18.65 -14.89
C LEU A 450 -3.10 -17.86 -16.15
N HIS A 451 -3.67 -16.66 -16.35
CA HIS A 451 -3.30 -15.79 -17.48
C HIS A 451 -1.84 -15.36 -17.40
N LEU A 452 -1.39 -14.95 -16.20
CA LEU A 452 0.01 -14.61 -15.98
C LEU A 452 0.93 -15.79 -16.35
N LEU A 453 0.62 -16.97 -15.85
CA LEU A 453 1.38 -18.20 -16.15
C LEU A 453 1.47 -18.46 -17.66
N ARG A 454 0.38 -18.32 -18.40
CA ARG A 454 0.39 -18.48 -19.85
C ARG A 454 1.33 -17.49 -20.54
N VAL A 455 1.29 -16.19 -20.16
CA VAL A 455 2.19 -15.17 -20.72
C VAL A 455 3.66 -15.54 -20.47
N LEU A 456 3.98 -16.05 -19.28
CA LEU A 456 5.33 -16.49 -18.95
C LEU A 456 5.76 -17.72 -19.77
N MET A 457 4.82 -18.65 -20.04
CA MET A 457 5.09 -19.85 -20.87
C MET A 457 5.43 -19.52 -22.32
N GLU A 458 5.04 -18.37 -22.83
CA GLU A 458 5.44 -17.91 -24.16
C GLU A 458 6.93 -17.60 -24.27
N ALA A 459 7.67 -17.63 -23.16
CA ALA A 459 9.10 -17.29 -23.07
C ALA A 459 9.45 -15.96 -23.77
N PRO A 460 8.79 -14.85 -23.41
CA PRO A 460 9.10 -13.53 -23.96
C PRO A 460 10.52 -13.12 -23.57
N ASN A 461 11.10 -12.12 -24.27
CA ASN A 461 12.35 -11.46 -23.86
C ASN A 461 12.16 -9.99 -23.48
N VAL A 462 10.94 -9.47 -23.67
CA VAL A 462 10.44 -8.20 -23.11
C VAL A 462 9.09 -8.49 -22.46
N LEU A 463 8.99 -8.24 -21.16
CA LEU A 463 7.78 -8.50 -20.38
C LEU A 463 7.15 -7.17 -19.95
N LEU A 464 5.90 -6.96 -20.36
CA LEU A 464 5.10 -5.80 -20.01
C LEU A 464 4.01 -6.25 -19.03
N LEU A 465 4.02 -5.72 -17.81
CA LEU A 465 3.08 -6.06 -16.74
C LEU A 465 2.28 -4.82 -16.34
N ASP A 466 0.97 -4.84 -16.58
CA ASP A 466 0.06 -3.75 -16.22
C ASP A 466 -0.75 -4.14 -14.98
N GLU A 467 -0.41 -3.56 -13.83
CA GLU A 467 -0.99 -3.83 -12.51
C GLU A 467 -1.04 -5.34 -12.17
N PRO A 468 0.10 -6.05 -12.23
CA PRO A 468 0.13 -7.48 -11.97
C PRO A 468 -0.18 -7.82 -10.51
N THR A 469 -0.04 -6.87 -9.61
CA THR A 469 -0.24 -7.04 -8.17
C THR A 469 -1.71 -7.01 -7.76
N ASN A 470 -2.60 -6.46 -8.58
CA ASN A 470 -4.02 -6.42 -8.28
C ASN A 470 -4.62 -7.84 -8.33
N ASP A 471 -5.42 -8.19 -7.33
CA ASP A 471 -6.15 -9.47 -7.19
C ASP A 471 -5.25 -10.74 -7.09
N LEU A 472 -3.91 -10.60 -7.05
CA LEU A 472 -3.00 -11.70 -6.73
C LEU A 472 -2.74 -11.77 -5.23
N ASP A 473 -2.73 -12.97 -4.67
CA ASP A 473 -2.35 -13.17 -3.27
C ASP A 473 -0.82 -13.05 -3.06
N ILE A 474 -0.42 -12.81 -1.81
CA ILE A 474 0.98 -12.60 -1.43
C ILE A 474 1.87 -13.77 -1.85
N ASN A 475 1.38 -15.01 -1.78
CA ASN A 475 2.15 -16.18 -2.19
C ASN A 475 2.39 -16.18 -3.70
N THR A 476 1.36 -15.85 -4.50
CA THR A 476 1.51 -15.72 -5.96
C THR A 476 2.45 -14.56 -6.32
N LEU A 477 2.40 -13.44 -5.58
CA LEU A 477 3.32 -12.32 -5.76
C LEU A 477 4.77 -12.74 -5.48
N ASN A 478 5.02 -13.49 -4.41
CA ASN A 478 6.36 -14.04 -4.13
C ASN A 478 6.87 -14.92 -5.28
N ILE A 479 6.02 -15.82 -5.80
CA ILE A 479 6.38 -16.68 -6.93
C ILE A 479 6.71 -15.84 -8.18
N LEU A 480 5.93 -14.79 -8.46
CA LEU A 480 6.21 -13.88 -9.56
C LEU A 480 7.53 -13.13 -9.36
N GLU A 481 7.79 -12.62 -8.16
CA GLU A 481 9.03 -11.94 -7.81
C GLU A 481 10.23 -12.85 -8.00
N ASP A 482 10.20 -14.09 -7.47
CA ASP A 482 11.26 -15.08 -7.62
C ASP A 482 11.48 -15.46 -9.09
N PHE A 483 10.41 -15.57 -9.88
CA PHE A 483 10.51 -15.73 -11.32
C PHE A 483 11.20 -14.52 -11.98
N LEU A 484 10.80 -13.30 -11.65
CA LEU A 484 11.37 -12.08 -12.21
C LEU A 484 12.82 -11.87 -11.78
N ASP A 485 13.21 -12.24 -10.57
CA ASP A 485 14.60 -12.17 -10.10
C ASP A 485 15.52 -13.03 -10.97
N SER A 486 15.05 -14.19 -11.39
CA SER A 486 15.78 -15.12 -12.23
C SER A 486 15.60 -14.89 -13.75
N TYR A 487 14.70 -13.99 -14.15
CA TYR A 487 14.36 -13.74 -15.54
C TYR A 487 15.44 -12.89 -16.25
N ILE A 488 15.91 -13.38 -17.40
CA ILE A 488 16.89 -12.69 -18.25
C ILE A 488 16.14 -12.00 -19.40
N GLY A 489 15.92 -10.71 -19.28
CA GLY A 489 15.19 -9.90 -20.27
C GLY A 489 14.75 -8.56 -19.69
N VAL A 490 14.13 -7.75 -20.53
CA VAL A 490 13.58 -6.45 -20.14
C VAL A 490 12.25 -6.65 -19.43
N VAL A 491 12.06 -5.98 -18.32
CA VAL A 491 10.79 -5.97 -17.57
C VAL A 491 10.31 -4.54 -17.43
N VAL A 492 9.06 -4.30 -17.82
CA VAL A 492 8.38 -3.02 -17.61
C VAL A 492 7.10 -3.29 -16.82
N VAL A 493 6.98 -2.68 -15.67
CA VAL A 493 5.87 -2.91 -14.74
C VAL A 493 5.16 -1.60 -14.42
N VAL A 494 3.86 -1.57 -14.59
CA VAL A 494 2.99 -0.58 -13.93
C VAL A 494 2.47 -1.20 -12.66
N SER A 495 2.77 -0.61 -11.51
CA SER A 495 2.23 -1.08 -10.23
C SER A 495 2.14 0.05 -9.21
N HIS A 496 1.21 -0.09 -8.29
CA HIS A 496 1.11 0.72 -7.07
C HIS A 496 1.69 0.02 -5.84
N ASP A 497 2.06 -1.27 -5.97
CA ASP A 497 2.75 -2.03 -4.90
C ASP A 497 4.22 -1.60 -4.81
N ARG A 498 4.51 -0.81 -3.78
CA ARG A 498 5.84 -0.26 -3.50
C ARG A 498 6.87 -1.35 -3.22
N TYR A 499 6.47 -2.41 -2.50
CA TYR A 499 7.34 -3.54 -2.16
C TYR A 499 7.75 -4.33 -3.42
N PHE A 500 6.79 -4.57 -4.30
CA PHE A 500 7.04 -5.22 -5.59
C PHE A 500 8.00 -4.40 -6.47
N LEU A 501 7.78 -3.09 -6.57
CA LEU A 501 8.66 -2.19 -7.32
C LEU A 501 10.07 -2.11 -6.74
N ASP A 502 10.20 -2.12 -5.41
CA ASP A 502 11.51 -2.12 -4.74
C ASP A 502 12.32 -3.38 -5.04
N ARG A 503 11.67 -4.53 -5.08
CA ARG A 503 12.34 -5.80 -5.34
C ARG A 503 12.67 -6.00 -6.81
N VAL A 504 11.75 -5.65 -7.72
CA VAL A 504 11.86 -6.02 -9.14
C VAL A 504 12.57 -4.95 -9.98
N CYS A 505 12.42 -3.65 -9.64
CA CYS A 505 12.82 -2.56 -10.53
C CYS A 505 14.18 -1.95 -10.15
N ASN A 506 14.95 -1.59 -11.18
CA ASN A 506 16.22 -0.83 -11.06
C ASN A 506 16.12 0.59 -11.62
N LYS A 507 14.99 0.93 -12.24
CA LYS A 507 14.67 2.28 -12.74
C LYS A 507 13.18 2.56 -12.55
N ILE A 508 12.85 3.83 -12.38
CA ILE A 508 11.47 4.30 -12.24
C ILE A 508 11.16 5.36 -13.28
N PHE A 509 10.06 5.19 -14.02
CA PHE A 509 9.44 6.21 -14.84
C PHE A 509 8.31 6.84 -14.05
N ALA A 510 8.51 8.06 -13.58
CA ALA A 510 7.53 8.80 -12.79
C ALA A 510 6.79 9.82 -13.65
N TYR A 511 5.46 9.76 -13.66
CA TYR A 511 4.60 10.79 -14.24
C TYR A 511 4.48 11.95 -13.25
N GLU A 512 5.22 13.04 -13.48
CA GLU A 512 5.23 14.22 -12.58
C GLU A 512 4.11 15.26 -12.90
N GLY A 513 3.23 14.93 -13.84
CA GLY A 513 2.11 15.78 -14.28
C GLY A 513 2.32 16.37 -15.67
N ASN A 514 1.24 16.90 -16.28
CA ASN A 514 1.25 17.52 -17.62
C ASN A 514 1.90 16.66 -18.72
N GLY A 515 1.84 15.33 -18.60
CA GLY A 515 2.43 14.41 -19.57
C GLY A 515 3.95 14.23 -19.45
N GLU A 516 4.61 14.90 -18.50
CA GLU A 516 6.05 14.76 -18.29
C GLU A 516 6.39 13.43 -17.61
N ILE A 517 7.29 12.65 -18.21
CA ILE A 517 7.80 11.38 -17.66
C ILE A 517 9.27 11.57 -17.31
N VAL A 518 9.59 11.51 -16.03
CA VAL A 518 10.94 11.64 -15.52
C VAL A 518 11.52 10.27 -15.17
N THR A 519 12.74 9.99 -15.66
CA THR A 519 13.45 8.75 -15.39
C THR A 519 14.32 8.88 -14.14
N TYR A 520 14.10 7.99 -13.16
CA TYR A 520 14.93 7.87 -11.96
C TYR A 520 15.69 6.55 -11.97
N ASN A 521 16.99 6.60 -11.71
CA ASN A 521 17.81 5.42 -11.49
C ASN A 521 17.69 5.00 -10.03
N GLY A 522 17.52 3.71 -9.80
CA GLY A 522 17.28 3.07 -8.51
C GLY A 522 15.88 2.49 -8.41
N ASN A 523 15.57 1.87 -7.28
CA ASN A 523 14.26 1.28 -6.97
C ASN A 523 13.25 2.33 -6.47
N TYR A 524 12.09 1.87 -5.98
CA TYR A 524 11.04 2.78 -5.48
C TYR A 524 11.49 3.55 -4.23
N SER A 525 12.22 2.93 -3.31
CA SER A 525 12.75 3.59 -2.11
C SER A 525 13.72 4.71 -2.45
N ASP A 526 14.62 4.47 -3.42
CA ASP A 526 15.53 5.51 -3.93
C ASP A 526 14.79 6.69 -4.57
N TYR A 527 13.71 6.40 -5.30
CA TYR A 527 12.82 7.40 -5.87
C TYR A 527 12.13 8.22 -4.79
N SER A 528 11.53 7.56 -3.79
CA SER A 528 10.80 8.21 -2.69
C SER A 528 11.69 9.21 -1.94
N ILE A 529 12.91 8.81 -1.59
CA ILE A 529 13.89 9.69 -0.93
C ILE A 529 14.19 10.93 -1.80
N LYS A 530 14.39 10.74 -3.11
CA LYS A 530 14.67 11.86 -4.03
C LYS A 530 13.51 12.83 -4.15
N VAL A 531 12.27 12.32 -4.16
CA VAL A 531 11.05 13.14 -4.21
C VAL A 531 10.84 13.90 -2.91
N GLU A 532 11.05 13.26 -1.76
CA GLU A 532 10.97 13.93 -0.45
C GLU A 532 12.00 15.07 -0.35
N LEU A 533 13.22 14.83 -0.76
CA LEU A 533 14.25 15.88 -0.81
C LEU A 533 13.88 17.04 -1.76
N LYS A 534 13.29 16.73 -2.93
CA LYS A 534 12.78 17.77 -3.85
C LYS A 534 11.64 18.57 -3.23
N LYS A 535 10.70 17.92 -2.54
CA LYS A 535 9.57 18.57 -1.84
C LYS A 535 10.10 19.48 -0.72
N ALA A 536 11.00 18.99 0.13
CA ALA A 536 11.60 19.75 1.22
C ALA A 536 12.37 21.00 0.72
N ASN A 537 13.12 20.86 -0.37
CA ASN A 537 13.81 21.99 -0.99
C ASN A 537 12.84 23.02 -1.56
N LYS A 538 11.78 22.60 -2.27
CA LYS A 538 10.73 23.51 -2.78
C LYS A 538 10.00 24.24 -1.63
N GLU A 539 9.67 23.55 -0.54
CA GLU A 539 9.05 24.20 0.62
C GLU A 539 9.98 25.22 1.28
N THR A 540 11.28 24.93 1.30
CA THR A 540 12.28 25.86 1.83
C THR A 540 12.45 27.07 0.94
N GLU A 541 12.41 26.90 -0.38
CA GLU A 541 12.42 28.01 -1.36
C GLU A 541 11.14 28.86 -1.28
N VAL A 542 9.97 28.23 -1.23
CA VAL A 542 8.68 28.96 -1.08
C VAL A 542 8.60 29.69 0.26
N LYS A 543 9.15 29.12 1.34
CA LYS A 543 9.25 29.83 2.64
C LYS A 543 10.24 30.98 2.59
N LYS A 544 11.34 30.86 1.83
CA LYS A 544 12.28 31.97 1.58
C LYS A 544 11.64 33.06 0.73
N GLU A 545 10.99 32.72 -0.39
CA GLU A 545 10.28 33.71 -1.24
C GLU A 545 9.15 34.40 -0.50
N LYS A 546 8.35 33.67 0.32
CA LYS A 546 7.32 34.29 1.17
C LYS A 546 7.90 35.21 2.23
N LYS A 547 9.07 34.87 2.82
CA LYS A 547 9.79 35.75 3.75
C LYS A 547 10.36 36.97 3.02
N GLU A 548 10.95 36.82 1.85
CA GLU A 548 11.47 37.92 1.04
C GLU A 548 10.36 38.84 0.52
N ASN A 549 9.23 38.30 0.06
CA ASN A 549 8.08 39.09 -0.35
C ASN A 549 7.40 39.81 0.85
N ALA A 550 7.33 39.15 2.00
CA ALA A 550 6.83 39.80 3.23
C ALA A 550 7.77 40.91 3.74
N GLN A 551 9.09 40.76 3.55
CA GLN A 551 10.06 41.80 3.80
C GLN A 551 9.94 42.94 2.78
N ARG A 552 9.84 42.68 1.48
CA ARG A 552 9.64 43.70 0.43
C ARG A 552 8.34 44.50 0.57
N VAL A 553 7.27 43.92 1.10
CA VAL A 553 5.99 44.62 1.39
C VAL A 553 6.11 45.47 2.65
N ARG A 554 6.91 45.05 3.66
CA ARG A 554 7.21 45.87 4.85
C ARG A 554 8.16 47.01 4.60
N GLU A 555 9.10 46.91 3.64
CA GLU A 555 10.05 47.94 3.25
C GLU A 555 9.42 49.11 2.47
N ARG A 556 8.21 48.99 1.93
CA ARG A 556 7.53 50.08 1.17
C ARG A 556 6.83 51.11 2.03
N ASP A 557 6.68 50.92 3.35
CA ASP A 557 5.83 51.81 4.17
C ASP A 557 6.41 52.25 5.54
N SER A 558 7.70 52.10 5.83
CA SER A 558 8.26 52.61 7.08
C SER A 558 9.64 53.25 6.90
N ARG A 559 9.77 54.50 7.41
CA ARG A 559 11.06 55.17 7.64
C ARG A 559 11.92 54.24 8.51
N PRO A 560 13.15 53.90 8.12
CA PRO A 560 14.00 53.05 8.96
C PRO A 560 14.22 53.73 10.31
N LYS A 561 13.79 53.11 11.37
CA LYS A 561 13.97 53.57 12.76
C LYS A 561 14.18 52.34 13.63
N PHE A 562 15.11 52.42 14.58
CA PHE A 562 15.18 51.44 15.66
C PHE A 562 13.88 51.50 16.48
N SER A 563 13.32 50.35 16.83
CA SER A 563 12.41 50.26 17.96
C SER A 563 13.17 50.50 19.26
N PHE A 564 12.49 50.90 20.32
CA PHE A 564 13.13 51.13 21.63
C PHE A 564 13.88 49.89 22.16
N LYS A 565 13.37 48.73 21.86
CA LYS A 565 14.03 47.44 22.19
C LYS A 565 15.30 47.21 21.37
N GLU A 566 15.25 47.47 20.08
CA GLU A 566 16.39 47.27 19.17
C GLU A 566 17.53 48.24 19.44
N GLN A 567 17.21 49.47 19.84
CA GLN A 567 18.21 50.45 20.20
C GLN A 567 18.95 50.06 21.46
N LYS A 568 18.25 49.57 22.49
CA LYS A 568 18.85 49.10 23.73
C LYS A 568 19.66 47.82 23.48
N GLU A 569 19.15 46.92 22.65
CA GLU A 569 19.83 45.70 22.24
C GLU A 569 21.12 46.02 21.47
N TYR A 570 21.11 46.99 20.56
CA TYR A 570 22.28 47.40 19.79
C TYR A 570 23.40 47.98 20.69
N GLU A 571 23.05 48.70 21.76
CA GLU A 571 24.00 49.24 22.74
C GLU A 571 24.63 48.13 23.64
N GLU A 572 23.88 47.06 23.93
CA GLU A 572 24.29 46.03 24.88
C GLU A 572 24.89 44.77 24.20
N ILE A 573 24.57 44.53 22.91
CA ILE A 573 24.88 43.25 22.24
C ILE A 573 26.39 42.96 22.11
N SER A 574 27.20 43.99 21.91
CA SER A 574 28.68 43.82 21.82
C SER A 574 29.28 43.33 23.15
N SER A 575 28.75 43.81 24.28
CA SER A 575 29.19 43.35 25.59
C SER A 575 28.69 41.94 25.94
N VAL A 576 27.51 41.56 25.41
CA VAL A 576 26.98 40.19 25.57
C VAL A 576 27.81 39.20 24.74
N ILE A 577 28.20 39.54 23.53
CA ILE A 577 29.08 38.72 22.68
C ILE A 577 30.42 38.51 23.35
N GLU A 578 31.06 39.58 23.84
CA GLU A 578 32.37 39.48 24.56
C GLU A 578 32.26 38.62 25.82
N ASN A 579 31.17 38.68 26.57
CA ASN A 579 30.94 37.81 27.72
C ASN A 579 30.81 36.34 27.33
N LEU A 580 30.03 36.02 26.30
CA LEU A 580 29.86 34.65 25.78
C LEU A 580 31.19 34.07 25.28
N GLU A 581 32.01 34.87 24.58
CA GLU A 581 33.35 34.46 24.13
C GLU A 581 34.27 34.13 25.34
N ASN A 582 34.21 34.94 26.39
CA ASN A 582 34.96 34.71 27.62
C ASN A 582 34.47 33.44 28.35
N GLU A 583 33.15 33.19 28.37
CA GLU A 583 32.58 31.98 28.96
C GLU A 583 33.03 30.74 28.20
N ILE A 584 32.98 30.74 26.88
CA ILE A 584 33.46 29.65 26.03
C ILE A 584 34.96 29.39 26.28
N ALA A 585 35.78 30.47 26.37
CA ALA A 585 37.22 30.35 26.66
C ALA A 585 37.47 29.74 28.09
N ASN A 586 36.62 30.03 29.05
CA ASN A 586 36.68 29.42 30.38
C ASN A 586 36.29 27.95 30.35
N VAL A 587 35.24 27.58 29.64
CA VAL A 587 34.84 26.18 29.44
C VAL A 587 35.95 25.39 28.77
N ASP A 588 36.61 25.96 27.74
CA ASP A 588 37.77 25.35 27.07
C ASP A 588 38.94 25.08 28.01
N LYS A 589 39.23 26.01 28.95
CA LYS A 589 40.25 25.79 29.98
C LYS A 589 39.87 24.67 30.93
N LEU A 590 38.59 24.65 31.39
CA LEU A 590 38.07 23.59 32.26
C LEU A 590 38.09 22.21 31.57
N MET A 591 37.86 22.15 30.25
CA MET A 591 38.00 20.91 29.48
C MET A 591 39.45 20.41 29.42
N GLN A 592 40.41 21.32 29.26
CA GLN A 592 41.85 20.95 29.30
C GLN A 592 42.27 20.43 30.69
N GLU A 593 41.82 21.08 31.76
CA GLU A 593 42.12 20.68 33.14
C GLU A 593 41.48 19.34 33.54
N ASN A 594 40.31 19.02 33.01
CA ASN A 594 39.55 17.81 33.30
C ASN A 594 39.68 16.72 32.25
N SER A 595 40.68 16.75 31.40
CA SER A 595 40.89 15.82 30.26
C SER A 595 40.94 14.33 30.64
N ALA A 596 41.16 14.00 31.93
CA ALA A 596 41.19 12.63 32.43
C ALA A 596 39.82 12.08 32.89
N SER A 597 38.76 12.89 32.98
CA SER A 597 37.43 12.49 33.48
C SER A 597 36.37 12.56 32.37
N TYR A 598 36.02 11.41 31.77
CA TYR A 598 35.11 11.30 30.66
C TYR A 598 33.71 11.90 30.92
N SER A 599 33.13 11.69 32.08
CA SER A 599 31.78 12.20 32.41
C SER A 599 31.73 13.73 32.52
N LYS A 600 32.76 14.34 33.13
CA LYS A 600 32.87 15.80 33.23
C LYS A 600 33.17 16.45 31.86
N LEU A 601 33.96 15.77 31.04
CA LEU A 601 34.28 16.25 29.68
C LEU A 601 33.01 16.28 28.79
N GLN A 602 32.13 15.31 28.92
CA GLN A 602 30.87 15.26 28.20
C GLN A 602 29.88 16.35 28.65
N GLU A 603 29.80 16.66 29.92
CA GLU A 603 29.01 17.77 30.46
C GLU A 603 29.52 19.12 29.94
N LEU A 604 30.84 19.34 30.00
CA LEU A 604 31.47 20.58 29.51
C LEU A 604 31.34 20.73 27.97
N MET A 605 31.37 19.64 27.19
CA MET A 605 31.11 19.69 25.76
C MET A 605 29.66 20.13 25.46
N THR A 606 28.69 19.60 26.21
CA THR A 606 27.28 19.99 26.02
C THR A 606 27.02 21.44 26.43
N GLU A 607 27.73 21.93 27.44
CA GLU A 607 27.68 23.33 27.86
C GLU A 607 28.33 24.25 26.83
N LYS A 608 29.46 23.85 26.28
CA LYS A 608 30.13 24.58 25.18
C LYS A 608 29.25 24.68 23.93
N GLU A 609 28.63 23.58 23.48
CA GLU A 609 27.71 23.58 22.34
C GLU A 609 26.57 24.59 22.51
N LYS A 610 25.98 24.65 23.71
CA LYS A 610 24.92 25.63 24.00
C LYS A 610 25.39 27.07 23.94
N LEU A 611 26.58 27.36 24.48
CA LEU A 611 27.18 28.70 24.47
C LEU A 611 27.56 29.11 23.04
N GLU A 612 28.06 28.18 22.22
CA GLU A 612 28.37 28.41 20.80
C GLU A 612 27.10 28.67 19.97
N GLU A 613 25.99 27.94 20.22
CA GLU A 613 24.69 28.21 19.58
C GLU A 613 24.15 29.60 19.97
N GLU A 614 24.28 29.98 21.24
CA GLU A 614 23.82 31.28 21.71
C GLU A 614 24.69 32.40 21.13
N LEU A 615 26.01 32.22 21.05
CA LEU A 615 26.94 33.14 20.44
C LEU A 615 26.64 33.34 18.95
N LEU A 616 26.38 32.27 18.20
CA LEU A 616 26.01 32.33 16.79
C LEU A 616 24.72 33.15 16.58
N TYR A 617 23.71 32.89 17.39
CA TYR A 617 22.46 33.66 17.36
C TYR A 617 22.69 35.16 17.64
N LYS A 618 23.59 35.51 18.61
CA LYS A 618 23.91 36.91 18.91
C LYS A 618 24.71 37.59 17.79
N TYR A 619 25.58 36.87 17.09
CA TYR A 619 26.27 37.38 15.91
C TYR A 619 25.32 37.67 14.75
N GLU A 620 24.38 36.76 14.42
CA GLU A 620 23.35 37.01 13.40
C GLU A 620 22.48 38.23 13.77
N ARG A 621 22.19 38.37 15.04
CA ARG A 621 21.39 39.49 15.53
C ARG A 621 22.16 40.81 15.48
N TYR A 622 23.45 40.79 15.78
CA TYR A 622 24.36 41.94 15.68
C TYR A 622 24.47 42.44 14.23
N GLU A 623 24.69 41.54 13.28
CA GLU A 623 24.76 41.87 11.84
C GLU A 623 23.46 42.52 11.34
N TYR A 624 22.29 42.02 11.78
CA TYR A 624 21.00 42.63 11.46
C TYR A 624 20.88 44.08 12.01
N LEU A 625 21.29 44.26 13.27
CA LEU A 625 21.18 45.58 13.93
C LEU A 625 22.19 46.58 13.33
N GLU A 626 23.34 46.13 12.91
CA GLU A 626 24.36 46.95 12.24
C GLU A 626 23.92 47.40 10.83
N ASP A 627 23.33 46.47 10.03
CA ASP A 627 22.70 46.80 8.73
C ASP A 627 21.55 47.83 8.90
N LEU A 628 20.73 47.64 9.94
CA LEU A 628 19.67 48.59 10.26
C LEU A 628 20.23 49.96 10.67
N ALA A 629 21.33 50.02 11.43
CA ALA A 629 22.00 51.25 11.82
C ALA A 629 22.54 52.02 10.59
N GLN A 630 23.20 51.30 9.69
CA GLN A 630 23.71 51.86 8.43
C GLN A 630 22.58 52.44 7.57
N ARG A 631 21.48 51.74 7.41
CA ARG A 631 20.30 52.19 6.66
C ARG A 631 19.67 53.45 7.28
N ILE A 632 19.64 53.53 8.61
CA ILE A 632 19.15 54.72 9.32
C ILE A 632 20.08 55.93 9.07
N GLU A 633 21.39 55.70 9.06
CA GLU A 633 22.40 56.73 8.84
C GLU A 633 22.40 57.21 7.39
N GLU A 634 22.30 56.32 6.42
CA GLU A 634 22.12 56.63 4.99
C GLU A 634 20.84 57.41 4.75
N TYR A 635 19.73 57.04 5.37
CA TYR A 635 18.46 57.77 5.27
C TYR A 635 18.56 59.17 5.88
N LYS A 636 19.27 59.35 7.00
CA LYS A 636 19.53 60.63 7.60
C LYS A 636 20.43 61.54 6.73
N ASN A 637 21.43 60.93 6.07
CA ASN A 637 22.36 61.65 5.19
C ASN A 637 21.69 62.05 3.87
N ASN A 638 20.86 61.21 3.29
CA ASN A 638 20.14 61.48 2.05
C ASN A 638 19.00 62.50 2.22
N ASN A 639 18.47 62.71 3.44
CA ASN A 639 17.42 63.71 3.74
C ASN A 639 17.96 64.99 4.38
N LYS A 640 19.28 65.19 4.41
CA LYS A 640 19.92 66.47 4.84
C LYS A 640 20.29 67.40 3.68
N ILE A 641 19.85 67.06 2.44
CA ILE A 641 19.99 67.92 1.25
C ILE A 641 18.66 68.58 0.95
#